data_2a55aec2e52c3c8fce29f0294a3d0fea
#
_entry.id   2a55aec2e52c3c8fce29f0294a3d0fea
#
_cell.length_a   1.000
_cell.length_b   1.000
_cell.length_c   1.000
_cell.angle_alpha   90.00
_cell.angle_beta   90.00
_cell.angle_gamma   90.00
#
_symmetry.space_group_name_H-M   'P 1'
#
loop_
_entity.id
_entity.type
_entity.pdbx_description
1 polymer ?
#
loop_
_entity_poly.entity_id
_entity_poly.type
_entity_poly.pdbx_seq_one_letter_code
_entity_poly.pdbx_strand_id
1 'polypeptide(L)'
;MSIPESSLGTTSNENGRYTLENVPTGKIRMQIQYLGKFSIDTLINVSKDLVLNFTMRNEDFKLKEVTVTATNNRSGKSTSSHISRSAMDHMQATSLYDVMSLMPGGISQNQDMSSAQQINIRQVSSSSGPEAPMNAMGTAIIRDGAPISNNANLSAMNPTVLSGTETPASLAGGASPAGGTDVRSISTENIESIQIVRGIPSVEYGDLTSGAVIINTKAGREPLRIKAKANPNIYQVSMGTGFELGKKKGALNVSADYAYNTNNPISSYQHYQRATTKLLYSNTFFNNKLRTNSSFDFIYGKDQRERNPDDEQTKTASEGRDVGFTLNTNGTWNINKGWLKTLRYVLSGTYMDKDSYYETVYSSATSPYSMTTTNGAVLSNFAGQHIYDANGNQITNFGPEDINHYAVYLPSSYLGHYEIDSREVNLFAKVTSSLFKASGHVNNRILIGADFRSDGNVGKGKTYDPSTPPYRSQYGHNSSFRPRNYKDIPFINQFGAYVEDNFKWSISGTHDLNIQAGVRYDHTSVVGGIFSPRVNASIDLIPNLLSLQGGYGIAAKMPSLLYLYPENAYFEYININELANENIPESQRLFMTTTEVRQVDNSDLKIAQNHKAEVGFNLRVGKTNLNVIAYKERLKDGYVMSQTFNTFNTFIYNEYQRTENGIELSSSLPVLSTYAKPTNNLNIETKGLEFDLNIGRIDAIRTAFQINGSWMRTKSWRQGYSFYDNSEDAASARKPVAIYSQDGNASYKQQFVTTLRATHNIPRIGFVVTMTAQAIWQQSNWNTFGNDSIPVGYLALEDASVNMFPEGQYTTTQQVKDAGYGYMLNNVSHNNAIKESYSPYFCFNLNVTKEISDSLPTICSEVIRAENPNVIRVRILN
;
A
#
# COMPACT_ATOMS: atom_id res chain seq x y z
N MET A 1 34.59 -9.02 0.69
CA MET A 1 34.68 -9.29 2.13
C MET A 1 34.30 -8.04 2.88
N SER A 2 33.51 -8.14 3.92
CA SER A 2 33.07 -6.99 4.67
C SER A 2 32.90 -7.32 6.15
N ILE A 3 33.01 -6.30 6.99
CA ILE A 3 32.65 -6.32 8.40
C ILE A 3 31.43 -5.38 8.53
N PRO A 4 30.22 -5.90 8.49
CA PRO A 4 28.99 -5.07 8.43
C PRO A 4 28.88 -4.06 9.57
N GLU A 5 29.34 -4.45 10.76
CA GLU A 5 29.27 -3.63 11.97
C GLU A 5 30.13 -2.36 11.90
N SER A 6 31.24 -2.40 11.19
CA SER A 6 32.19 -1.28 11.03
C SER A 6 32.12 -0.64 9.63
N SER A 7 31.32 -1.16 8.73
CA SER A 7 31.29 -0.79 7.30
C SER A 7 32.67 -0.88 6.62
N LEU A 8 33.57 -1.68 7.19
CA LEU A 8 34.84 -1.99 6.54
C LEU A 8 34.62 -3.03 5.47
N GLY A 9 35.21 -2.83 4.32
CA GLY A 9 35.14 -3.79 3.23
C GLY A 9 36.38 -3.75 2.36
N THR A 10 36.69 -4.91 1.74
CA THR A 10 37.75 -5.07 0.76
C THR A 10 37.36 -6.09 -0.29
N THR A 11 38.00 -6.09 -1.41
CA THR A 11 37.89 -7.10 -2.45
C THR A 11 39.18 -7.83 -2.67
N SER A 12 39.12 -9.11 -3.05
CA SER A 12 40.30 -9.87 -3.43
C SER A 12 40.77 -9.47 -4.83
N ASN A 13 42.08 -9.59 -5.03
CA ASN A 13 42.66 -9.46 -6.36
C ASN A 13 42.50 -10.75 -7.19
N GLU A 14 43.07 -10.80 -8.41
CA GLU A 14 42.97 -11.93 -9.34
C GLU A 14 43.56 -13.25 -8.77
N ASN A 15 44.48 -13.16 -7.81
CA ASN A 15 45.06 -14.30 -7.14
C ASN A 15 44.38 -14.68 -5.83
N GLY A 16 43.17 -14.08 -5.57
CA GLY A 16 42.44 -14.32 -4.35
C GLY A 16 43.01 -13.64 -3.10
N ARG A 17 44.07 -12.83 -3.21
CA ARG A 17 44.67 -12.12 -2.07
C ARG A 17 43.87 -10.86 -1.74
N TYR A 18 43.68 -10.61 -0.46
CA TYR A 18 42.99 -9.44 0.07
C TYR A 18 43.73 -8.88 1.29
N THR A 19 43.52 -7.62 1.58
CA THR A 19 43.95 -6.95 2.80
C THR A 19 42.82 -6.13 3.34
N LEU A 20 42.53 -6.24 4.63
CA LEU A 20 41.54 -5.44 5.33
C LEU A 20 42.27 -4.75 6.50
N GLU A 21 42.45 -3.44 6.39
CA GLU A 21 43.20 -2.62 7.35
C GLU A 21 42.25 -1.96 8.36
N ASN A 22 42.82 -1.58 9.51
CA ASN A 22 42.12 -0.89 10.58
C ASN A 22 40.90 -1.66 11.11
N VAL A 23 41.00 -2.97 11.21
CA VAL A 23 39.99 -3.85 11.76
C VAL A 23 39.94 -3.68 13.28
N PRO A 24 38.75 -3.45 13.89
CA PRO A 24 38.64 -3.36 15.35
C PRO A 24 39.10 -4.64 16.06
N THR A 25 39.76 -4.50 17.22
CA THR A 25 40.07 -5.62 18.08
C THR A 25 38.82 -6.20 18.75
N GLY A 26 38.83 -7.51 19.03
CA GLY A 26 37.69 -8.21 19.64
C GLY A 26 36.96 -9.15 18.70
N LYS A 27 35.80 -9.62 19.12
CA LYS A 27 34.95 -10.49 18.30
C LYS A 27 34.23 -9.67 17.24
N ILE A 28 34.53 -9.94 15.98
CA ILE A 28 33.94 -9.30 14.81
C ILE A 28 33.23 -10.32 13.93
N ARG A 29 32.15 -9.90 13.29
CA ARG A 29 31.44 -10.68 12.28
C ARG A 29 31.97 -10.32 10.90
N MET A 30 32.56 -11.30 10.20
CA MET A 30 33.05 -11.12 8.84
C MET A 30 32.17 -11.83 7.84
N GLN A 31 31.80 -11.14 6.81
CA GLN A 31 31.05 -11.68 5.67
C GLN A 31 31.94 -11.70 4.42
N ILE A 32 32.04 -12.87 3.79
CA ILE A 32 32.73 -13.07 2.53
C ILE A 32 31.69 -13.47 1.48
N GLN A 33 31.60 -12.67 0.43
CA GLN A 33 30.65 -12.87 -0.67
C GLN A 33 31.43 -12.89 -1.99
N TYR A 34 31.07 -13.83 -2.85
CA TYR A 34 31.58 -13.91 -4.22
C TYR A 34 30.42 -14.39 -5.12
N LEU A 35 30.34 -13.86 -6.32
CA LEU A 35 29.34 -14.19 -7.30
C LEU A 35 29.34 -15.68 -7.66
N GLY A 36 28.22 -16.39 -7.49
CA GLY A 36 28.07 -17.82 -7.75
C GLY A 36 28.75 -18.72 -6.71
N LYS A 37 29.05 -18.18 -5.52
CA LYS A 37 29.57 -18.95 -4.39
C LYS A 37 28.74 -18.68 -3.14
N PHE A 38 28.64 -19.70 -2.27
CA PHE A 38 28.02 -19.51 -0.95
C PHE A 38 28.75 -18.44 -0.16
N SER A 39 28.01 -17.49 0.36
CA SER A 39 28.57 -16.51 1.29
C SER A 39 29.00 -17.19 2.59
N ILE A 40 30.13 -16.78 3.09
CA ILE A 40 30.65 -17.20 4.40
C ILE A 40 30.37 -16.07 5.38
N ASP A 41 29.69 -16.40 6.47
CA ASP A 41 29.43 -15.52 7.59
C ASP A 41 30.01 -16.12 8.84
N THR A 42 31.02 -15.49 9.42
CA THR A 42 31.83 -16.07 10.51
C THR A 42 32.19 -15.02 11.55
N LEU A 43 32.32 -15.47 12.80
CA LEU A 43 32.81 -14.66 13.90
C LEU A 43 34.32 -14.92 14.06
N ILE A 44 35.13 -13.86 14.07
CA ILE A 44 36.56 -13.88 14.19
C ILE A 44 36.96 -13.06 15.42
N ASN A 45 37.89 -13.55 16.21
CA ASN A 45 38.44 -12.80 17.32
C ASN A 45 39.80 -12.17 16.89
N VAL A 46 39.76 -10.86 16.75
CA VAL A 46 40.92 -10.06 16.31
C VAL A 46 41.64 -9.53 17.55
N SER A 47 42.85 -10.08 17.84
CA SER A 47 43.72 -9.60 18.91
C SER A 47 45.07 -9.11 18.43
N LYS A 48 45.41 -9.43 17.18
CA LYS A 48 46.64 -9.07 16.46
C LYS A 48 46.40 -9.19 14.95
N ASP A 49 47.40 -8.87 14.14
CA ASP A 49 47.36 -9.14 12.72
C ASP A 49 47.14 -10.62 12.44
N LEU A 50 46.14 -10.93 11.61
CA LEU A 50 45.72 -12.29 11.28
C LEU A 50 45.84 -12.55 9.78
N VAL A 51 46.31 -13.74 9.43
CA VAL A 51 46.22 -14.26 8.06
C VAL A 51 45.09 -15.29 8.03
N LEU A 52 44.06 -15.01 7.26
CA LEU A 52 42.87 -15.87 7.17
C LEU A 52 42.64 -16.31 5.73
N ASN A 53 42.49 -17.60 5.52
CA ASN A 53 42.16 -18.19 4.23
C ASN A 53 40.75 -18.75 4.25
N PHE A 54 39.98 -18.40 3.24
CA PHE A 54 38.59 -18.85 3.10
C PHE A 54 38.42 -19.61 1.79
N THR A 55 37.91 -20.83 1.86
CA THR A 55 37.55 -21.61 0.70
C THR A 55 36.04 -21.50 0.49
N MET A 56 35.64 -20.81 -0.58
CA MET A 56 34.23 -20.67 -0.95
C MET A 56 33.81 -21.81 -1.87
N ARG A 57 32.71 -22.46 -1.52
CA ARG A 57 32.13 -23.54 -2.35
C ARG A 57 31.25 -22.91 -3.45
N ASN A 58 31.23 -23.58 -4.61
CA ASN A 58 30.27 -23.20 -5.65
C ASN A 58 28.84 -23.37 -5.10
N GLU A 59 27.98 -22.52 -5.54
CA GLU A 59 26.54 -22.62 -5.27
C GLU A 59 25.96 -23.72 -6.19
N ASP A 60 26.26 -24.98 -5.83
CA ASP A 60 25.72 -26.14 -6.51
C ASP A 60 24.27 -26.32 -6.10
N PHE A 61 23.42 -26.74 -7.04
CA PHE A 61 21.97 -26.94 -6.88
C PHE A 61 21.59 -28.14 -5.97
N LYS A 62 22.43 -28.54 -5.06
CA LYS A 62 22.02 -29.58 -4.11
C LYS A 62 21.10 -28.98 -3.07
N LEU A 63 19.92 -29.58 -2.88
CA LEU A 63 19.05 -29.31 -1.74
C LEU A 63 19.85 -29.41 -0.45
N LYS A 64 20.52 -28.30 -0.09
CA LYS A 64 21.10 -28.14 1.23
C LYS A 64 19.96 -27.84 2.20
N GLU A 65 20.25 -27.98 3.47
CA GLU A 65 19.31 -27.76 4.56
C GLU A 65 18.44 -26.50 4.31
N VAL A 66 17.22 -26.75 3.82
CA VAL A 66 16.26 -25.70 3.49
C VAL A 66 15.61 -25.23 4.79
N THR A 67 15.87 -24.01 5.17
CA THR A 67 15.18 -23.36 6.28
C THR A 67 14.05 -22.51 5.70
N VAL A 68 12.84 -23.02 5.77
CA VAL A 68 11.62 -22.33 5.29
C VAL A 68 11.10 -21.41 6.41
N THR A 69 11.89 -20.46 6.83
CA THR A 69 11.53 -19.61 7.96
C THR A 69 12.02 -18.18 7.77
N ALA A 70 11.25 -17.23 8.28
CA ALA A 70 11.75 -15.90 8.47
C ALA A 70 12.69 -15.88 9.69
N THR A 71 13.96 -15.53 9.51
CA THR A 71 14.91 -15.39 10.60
C THR A 71 14.86 -13.98 11.16
N ASN A 72 14.72 -13.83 12.49
CA ASN A 72 14.76 -12.51 13.11
C ASN A 72 16.21 -12.00 13.22
N ASN A 73 16.40 -10.71 12.98
CA ASN A 73 17.71 -10.08 13.03
C ASN A 73 18.13 -9.84 14.49
N ARG A 74 19.32 -10.31 14.90
CA ARG A 74 19.79 -10.42 16.28
C ARG A 74 20.55 -9.19 16.82
N SER A 75 20.68 -8.12 16.07
CA SER A 75 21.70 -7.11 16.38
C SER A 75 21.22 -5.79 16.96
N GLY A 76 20.21 -5.81 17.87
CA GLY A 76 19.76 -4.56 18.52
C GLY A 76 19.14 -3.52 17.58
N LYS A 77 18.96 -3.90 16.35
CA LYS A 77 18.34 -3.13 15.28
C LYS A 77 16.84 -3.41 15.26
N SER A 78 16.12 -2.64 14.47
CA SER A 78 14.70 -2.77 14.22
C SER A 78 14.21 -4.22 14.13
N THR A 79 13.05 -4.51 14.72
CA THR A 79 12.36 -5.81 14.58
C THR A 79 12.09 -6.10 13.12
N SER A 80 12.73 -7.13 12.58
CA SER A 80 12.59 -7.50 11.17
C SER A 80 12.68 -9.01 10.96
N SER A 81 12.05 -9.47 9.89
CA SER A 81 12.13 -10.83 9.40
C SER A 81 12.90 -10.87 8.09
N HIS A 82 13.78 -11.85 7.95
CA HIS A 82 14.58 -12.07 6.73
C HIS A 82 14.14 -13.37 6.06
N ILE A 83 13.75 -13.31 4.79
CA ILE A 83 13.26 -14.43 4.01
C ILE A 83 14.26 -14.69 2.88
N SER A 84 14.79 -15.90 2.86
CA SER A 84 15.79 -16.32 1.89
C SER A 84 15.16 -16.81 0.57
N ARG A 85 15.98 -16.88 -0.47
CA ARG A 85 15.59 -17.47 -1.76
C ARG A 85 15.06 -18.90 -1.59
N SER A 86 15.74 -19.72 -0.81
CA SER A 86 15.32 -21.11 -0.59
C SER A 86 13.94 -21.23 0.07
N ALA A 87 13.59 -20.30 0.96
CA ALA A 87 12.26 -20.26 1.54
C ALA A 87 11.17 -19.94 0.49
N MET A 88 11.44 -18.95 -0.37
CA MET A 88 10.51 -18.57 -1.46
C MET A 88 10.35 -19.70 -2.50
N ASP A 89 11.46 -20.34 -2.89
CA ASP A 89 11.41 -21.46 -3.84
C ASP A 89 10.62 -22.65 -3.28
N HIS A 90 10.83 -22.98 -2.00
CA HIS A 90 10.12 -24.08 -1.37
C HIS A 90 8.62 -23.80 -1.18
N MET A 91 8.25 -22.55 -0.89
CA MET A 91 6.84 -22.13 -0.83
C MET A 91 6.18 -22.00 -2.20
N GLN A 92 6.98 -22.01 -3.27
CA GLN A 92 6.50 -21.72 -4.63
C GLN A 92 5.78 -20.37 -4.74
N ALA A 93 6.23 -19.37 -4.00
CA ALA A 93 5.63 -18.05 -4.02
C ALA A 93 5.59 -17.48 -5.44
N THR A 94 4.45 -16.96 -5.88
CA THR A 94 4.25 -16.37 -7.21
C THR A 94 4.38 -14.85 -7.16
N SER A 95 3.88 -14.25 -6.08
CA SER A 95 3.94 -12.82 -5.82
C SER A 95 4.59 -12.53 -4.47
N LEU A 96 4.95 -11.26 -4.27
CA LEU A 96 5.47 -10.81 -2.98
C LEU A 96 4.47 -11.02 -1.83
N TYR A 97 3.16 -11.00 -2.13
CA TYR A 97 2.11 -11.21 -1.13
C TYR A 97 2.18 -12.58 -0.47
N ASP A 98 2.47 -13.63 -1.25
CA ASP A 98 2.50 -15.01 -0.75
C ASP A 98 3.52 -15.18 0.39
N VAL A 99 4.60 -14.40 0.34
CA VAL A 99 5.70 -14.44 1.31
C VAL A 99 5.29 -13.93 2.69
N MET A 100 4.22 -13.13 2.75
CA MET A 100 3.73 -12.56 4.01
C MET A 100 3.20 -13.63 4.98
N SER A 101 2.80 -14.80 4.49
CA SER A 101 2.39 -15.94 5.32
C SER A 101 3.52 -16.50 6.20
N LEU A 102 4.80 -16.17 5.91
CA LEU A 102 5.94 -16.54 6.75
C LEU A 102 6.12 -15.67 7.99
N MET A 103 5.41 -14.55 8.05
CA MET A 103 5.51 -13.60 9.15
C MET A 103 4.72 -14.05 10.37
N PRO A 104 5.11 -13.65 11.61
CA PRO A 104 4.23 -13.78 12.77
C PRO A 104 2.90 -13.08 12.52
N GLY A 105 1.79 -13.82 12.66
CA GLY A 105 0.43 -13.30 12.39
C GLY A 105 0.01 -13.29 10.91
N GLY A 106 0.90 -13.66 9.98
CA GLY A 106 0.54 -13.85 8.58
C GLY A 106 -0.41 -15.04 8.42
N ILE A 107 -1.52 -14.84 7.70
CA ILE A 107 -2.49 -15.90 7.42
C ILE A 107 -2.08 -16.62 6.15
N SER A 108 -2.05 -17.94 6.21
CA SER A 108 -1.81 -18.79 5.06
C SER A 108 -3.06 -18.82 4.18
N GLN A 109 -2.93 -18.37 2.95
CA GLN A 109 -3.99 -18.32 1.95
C GLN A 109 -3.58 -19.08 0.69
N ASN A 110 -4.55 -19.47 -0.11
CA ASN A 110 -4.26 -19.97 -1.46
C ASN A 110 -3.65 -18.84 -2.28
N GLN A 111 -2.69 -19.18 -3.12
CA GLN A 111 -2.14 -18.21 -4.06
C GLN A 111 -3.23 -17.80 -5.04
N ASP A 112 -3.46 -16.51 -5.13
CA ASP A 112 -4.45 -15.89 -6.00
C ASP A 112 -3.93 -14.53 -6.46
N MET A 113 -4.22 -14.17 -7.69
CA MET A 113 -3.87 -12.87 -8.27
C MET A 113 -5.10 -12.19 -8.88
N SER A 114 -6.30 -12.63 -8.54
CA SER A 114 -7.56 -12.14 -9.12
C SER A 114 -7.93 -10.71 -8.71
N SER A 115 -7.37 -10.23 -7.60
CA SER A 115 -7.59 -8.88 -7.10
C SER A 115 -6.28 -8.24 -6.68
N ALA A 116 -6.23 -6.90 -6.64
CA ALA A 116 -5.07 -6.16 -6.19
C ALA A 116 -4.66 -6.59 -4.78
N GLN A 117 -3.37 -6.85 -4.59
CA GLN A 117 -2.81 -7.30 -3.33
C GLN A 117 -1.88 -6.25 -2.75
N GLN A 118 -2.14 -5.87 -1.51
CA GLN A 118 -1.38 -4.86 -0.78
C GLN A 118 -0.81 -5.45 0.52
N ILE A 119 0.35 -4.96 0.95
CA ILE A 119 1.00 -5.44 2.17
C ILE A 119 0.60 -4.57 3.35
N ASN A 120 -0.01 -5.21 4.35
CA ASN A 120 -0.29 -4.64 5.67
C ASN A 120 0.67 -5.22 6.70
N ILE A 121 1.23 -4.37 7.55
CA ILE A 121 2.18 -4.75 8.60
C ILE A 121 1.60 -4.41 9.97
N ARG A 122 1.58 -5.40 10.89
CA ARG A 122 1.09 -5.24 12.27
C ARG A 122 -0.31 -4.64 12.37
N GLN A 123 -1.19 -5.04 11.48
CA GLN A 123 -2.58 -4.61 11.48
C GLN A 123 -3.50 -5.78 11.15
N VAL A 124 -4.60 -5.90 11.88
CA VAL A 124 -5.66 -6.83 11.52
C VAL A 124 -6.31 -6.32 10.26
N SER A 125 -6.09 -7.01 9.16
CA SER A 125 -6.68 -6.64 7.87
C SER A 125 -8.16 -7.03 7.83
N SER A 126 -8.96 -6.16 7.24
CA SER A 126 -10.33 -6.46 6.85
C SER A 126 -10.58 -5.83 5.49
N SER A 127 -11.48 -6.42 4.74
CA SER A 127 -11.88 -5.91 3.41
C SER A 127 -12.63 -4.58 3.46
N SER A 128 -13.04 -4.14 4.64
CA SER A 128 -13.80 -2.90 4.86
C SER A 128 -13.12 -2.01 5.89
N GLY A 129 -13.15 -0.70 5.66
CA GLY A 129 -12.63 0.32 6.55
C GLY A 129 -11.33 0.98 6.05
N PRO A 130 -11.06 2.22 6.47
CA PRO A 130 -9.95 3.03 5.96
C PRO A 130 -8.59 2.64 6.54
N GLU A 131 -8.55 1.83 7.59
CA GLU A 131 -7.31 1.46 8.27
C GLU A 131 -6.39 0.59 7.42
N ALA A 132 -6.92 -0.35 6.64
CA ALA A 132 -6.11 -1.24 5.83
C ALA A 132 -5.45 -0.51 4.63
N PRO A 133 -6.17 0.29 3.84
CA PRO A 133 -5.57 1.14 2.81
C PRO A 133 -4.53 2.10 3.37
N MET A 134 -4.78 2.76 4.51
CA MET A 134 -3.82 3.66 5.14
C MET A 134 -2.55 2.93 5.60
N ASN A 135 -2.67 1.72 6.15
CA ASN A 135 -1.52 0.89 6.53
C ASN A 135 -0.71 0.46 5.29
N ALA A 136 -1.38 0.02 4.24
CA ALA A 136 -0.75 -0.39 2.99
C ALA A 136 -0.02 0.78 2.31
N MET A 137 -0.63 1.98 2.29
CA MET A 137 0.01 3.21 1.80
C MET A 137 1.24 3.57 2.63
N GLY A 138 1.19 3.33 3.94
CA GLY A 138 2.29 3.52 4.87
C GLY A 138 3.36 2.42 4.85
N THR A 139 3.19 1.36 4.05
CA THR A 139 4.18 0.27 3.89
C THR A 139 5.08 0.57 2.70
N ALA A 140 6.34 0.90 2.97
CA ALA A 140 7.32 1.17 1.92
C ALA A 140 7.83 -0.14 1.30
N ILE A 141 7.77 -0.28 -0.02
CA ILE A 141 8.39 -1.37 -0.77
C ILE A 141 9.64 -0.82 -1.44
N ILE A 142 10.79 -1.38 -1.09
CA ILE A 142 12.11 -0.89 -1.51
C ILE A 142 12.81 -2.00 -2.26
N ARG A 143 13.08 -1.80 -3.55
CA ARG A 143 13.77 -2.77 -4.40
C ARG A 143 15.14 -2.23 -4.80
N ASP A 144 16.18 -2.97 -4.48
CA ASP A 144 17.58 -2.61 -4.77
C ASP A 144 17.96 -1.18 -4.31
N GLY A 145 17.38 -0.76 -3.17
CA GLY A 145 17.60 0.54 -2.53
C GLY A 145 16.67 1.67 -2.97
N ALA A 146 15.87 1.50 -4.03
CA ALA A 146 14.89 2.47 -4.51
C ALA A 146 13.47 2.09 -4.09
N PRO A 147 12.64 3.05 -3.64
CA PRO A 147 11.24 2.79 -3.33
C PRO A 147 10.42 2.57 -4.60
N ILE A 148 9.44 1.67 -4.53
CA ILE A 148 8.36 1.52 -5.51
C ILE A 148 7.21 2.41 -5.01
N SER A 149 6.84 3.42 -5.78
CA SER A 149 5.87 4.44 -5.39
C SER A 149 4.48 4.18 -5.96
N ASN A 150 3.44 4.48 -5.18
CA ASN A 150 2.05 4.60 -5.63
C ASN A 150 1.52 6.04 -5.44
N ASN A 151 2.41 7.00 -5.16
CA ASN A 151 2.03 8.38 -4.86
C ASN A 151 1.44 9.13 -6.05
N ALA A 152 1.82 8.75 -7.27
CA ALA A 152 1.35 9.35 -8.52
C ALA A 152 0.07 8.70 -9.08
N ASN A 153 -0.47 7.69 -8.41
CA ASN A 153 -1.70 7.02 -8.84
C ASN A 153 -2.92 7.93 -8.64
N LEU A 154 -3.64 8.19 -9.72
CA LEU A 154 -4.86 9.00 -9.76
C LEU A 154 -6.06 8.21 -10.30
N SER A 155 -5.92 6.88 -10.44
CA SER A 155 -6.94 5.99 -11.03
C SER A 155 -8.11 5.78 -10.07
N ALA A 156 -8.90 6.83 -9.82
CA ALA A 156 -10.12 6.81 -9.02
C ALA A 156 -11.29 7.36 -9.83
N MET A 157 -12.50 6.88 -9.56
CA MET A 157 -13.71 7.37 -10.24
C MET A 157 -13.96 8.84 -9.93
N ASN A 158 -14.42 9.14 -8.72
CA ASN A 158 -14.59 10.51 -8.25
C ASN A 158 -14.41 10.56 -6.73
N PRO A 159 -13.28 11.09 -6.26
CA PRO A 159 -12.99 11.13 -4.83
C PRO A 159 -13.85 12.11 -4.04
N THR A 160 -14.50 13.06 -4.69
CA THR A 160 -15.36 14.06 -4.03
C THR A 160 -16.81 13.60 -3.84
N VAL A 161 -17.20 12.50 -4.48
CA VAL A 161 -18.53 11.92 -4.32
C VAL A 161 -18.62 11.16 -2.99
N LEU A 162 -19.69 11.41 -2.26
CA LEU A 162 -20.04 10.64 -1.06
C LEU A 162 -20.64 9.29 -1.48
N SER A 163 -19.79 8.30 -1.64
CA SER A 163 -20.23 6.96 -2.07
C SER A 163 -20.40 5.97 -0.92
N GLY A 164 -20.39 6.44 0.34
CA GLY A 164 -20.35 5.57 1.51
C GLY A 164 -19.03 4.84 1.71
N THR A 165 -18.07 5.00 0.82
CA THR A 165 -16.70 4.50 0.95
C THR A 165 -15.77 5.68 1.24
N GLU A 166 -15.06 5.58 2.33
CA GLU A 166 -14.16 6.61 2.84
C GLU A 166 -12.82 6.66 2.10
N THR A 167 -12.61 5.71 1.20
CA THR A 167 -11.42 5.60 0.38
C THR A 167 -11.81 5.52 -1.09
N PRO A 168 -11.17 6.33 -1.95
CA PRO A 168 -11.42 6.24 -3.38
C PRO A 168 -11.08 4.84 -3.91
N ALA A 169 -12.03 4.19 -4.52
CA ALA A 169 -11.83 2.88 -5.13
C ALA A 169 -11.14 3.03 -6.50
N SER A 170 -10.27 2.09 -6.86
CA SER A 170 -9.74 1.97 -8.21
C SER A 170 -10.82 1.43 -9.16
N LEU A 171 -10.72 1.77 -10.44
CA LEU A 171 -11.72 1.39 -11.44
C LEU A 171 -11.64 -0.08 -11.83
N ALA A 172 -10.49 -0.58 -12.14
CA ALA A 172 -10.34 -1.92 -12.70
C ALA A 172 -9.23 -2.67 -11.98
N GLY A 173 -9.57 -3.46 -10.98
CA GLY A 173 -8.68 -4.45 -10.34
C GLY A 173 -7.32 -3.98 -9.82
N GLY A 174 -6.90 -2.76 -10.15
CA GLY A 174 -5.62 -2.20 -9.75
C GLY A 174 -5.54 -1.77 -8.28
N ALA A 175 -4.40 -1.29 -7.84
CA ALA A 175 -4.24 -0.72 -6.51
C ALA A 175 -5.05 0.55 -6.36
N SER A 176 -5.75 0.70 -5.24
CA SER A 176 -6.44 1.95 -4.93
C SER A 176 -5.45 3.12 -4.86
N PRO A 177 -5.77 4.29 -5.41
CA PRO A 177 -4.98 5.51 -5.23
C PRO A 177 -4.74 5.87 -3.75
N ALA A 178 -5.67 5.50 -2.89
CA ALA A 178 -5.59 5.71 -1.44
C ALA A 178 -4.84 4.60 -0.70
N GLY A 179 -4.44 3.53 -1.38
CA GLY A 179 -3.77 2.38 -0.79
C GLY A 179 -2.29 2.27 -1.18
N GLY A 180 -1.68 1.13 -0.85
CA GLY A 180 -0.29 0.82 -1.18
C GLY A 180 -0.11 0.29 -2.60
N THR A 181 1.13 -0.05 -2.93
CA THR A 181 1.48 -0.67 -4.21
C THR A 181 0.82 -2.05 -4.36
N ASP A 182 0.31 -2.33 -5.56
CA ASP A 182 -0.14 -3.68 -5.91
C ASP A 182 1.07 -4.61 -6.11
N VAL A 183 1.25 -5.53 -5.17
CA VAL A 183 2.40 -6.43 -5.17
C VAL A 183 2.24 -7.66 -6.05
N ARG A 184 1.08 -7.86 -6.72
CA ARG A 184 0.94 -8.87 -7.78
C ARG A 184 1.94 -8.65 -8.91
N SER A 185 2.26 -7.39 -9.15
CA SER A 185 3.23 -6.97 -10.17
C SER A 185 4.68 -7.38 -9.86
N ILE A 186 5.00 -7.77 -8.62
CA ILE A 186 6.35 -8.09 -8.17
C ILE A 186 6.53 -9.60 -8.16
N SER A 187 7.18 -10.14 -9.20
CA SER A 187 7.55 -11.56 -9.27
C SER A 187 8.63 -11.91 -8.25
N THR A 188 8.46 -13.05 -7.58
CA THR A 188 9.48 -13.57 -6.65
C THR A 188 10.67 -14.24 -7.34
N GLU A 189 10.59 -14.51 -8.63
CA GLU A 189 11.57 -15.34 -9.33
C GLU A 189 12.96 -14.70 -9.48
N ASN A 190 13.04 -13.38 -9.51
CA ASN A 190 14.33 -12.65 -9.58
C ASN A 190 14.82 -12.16 -8.21
N ILE A 191 14.13 -12.49 -7.11
CA ILE A 191 14.47 -12.03 -5.76
C ILE A 191 15.47 -13.00 -5.11
N GLU A 192 16.52 -12.45 -4.52
CA GLU A 192 17.50 -13.20 -3.70
C GLU A 192 17.06 -13.27 -2.24
N SER A 193 16.63 -12.14 -1.70
CA SER A 193 16.18 -12.07 -0.31
C SER A 193 15.19 -10.93 -0.08
N ILE A 194 14.35 -11.11 0.92
CA ILE A 194 13.40 -10.09 1.38
C ILE A 194 13.65 -9.86 2.87
N GLN A 195 13.76 -8.60 3.25
CA GLN A 195 13.74 -8.19 4.65
C GLN A 195 12.47 -7.38 4.92
N ILE A 196 11.67 -7.82 5.88
CA ILE A 196 10.45 -7.13 6.28
C ILE A 196 10.69 -6.48 7.64
N VAL A 197 10.80 -5.16 7.65
CA VAL A 197 10.96 -4.35 8.86
C VAL A 197 9.59 -4.01 9.40
N ARG A 198 9.25 -4.59 10.54
CA ARG A 198 7.94 -4.43 11.22
C ARG A 198 8.00 -3.40 12.33
N GLY A 199 9.12 -3.32 13.03
CA GLY A 199 9.33 -2.39 14.13
C GLY A 199 9.69 -0.99 13.69
N ILE A 200 10.60 -0.36 14.41
CA ILE A 200 11.06 0.99 14.15
C ILE A 200 12.20 0.93 13.13
N PRO A 201 12.00 1.37 11.86
CA PRO A 201 13.02 1.26 10.83
C PRO A 201 14.14 2.27 11.06
N SER A 202 15.32 2.02 10.44
CA SER A 202 16.39 3.02 10.34
C SER A 202 15.86 4.33 9.76
N VAL A 203 16.40 5.46 10.18
CA VAL A 203 16.08 6.79 9.62
C VAL A 203 16.52 6.92 8.15
N GLU A 204 17.31 6.01 7.64
CA GLU A 204 17.65 5.88 6.22
C GLU A 204 16.42 5.71 5.34
N TYR A 205 15.29 5.21 5.90
CA TYR A 205 14.04 4.97 5.20
C TYR A 205 12.98 6.00 5.63
N GLY A 206 12.52 6.79 4.66
CA GLY A 206 11.46 7.78 4.82
C GLY A 206 10.17 7.41 4.08
N ASP A 207 9.18 8.27 4.19
CA ASP A 207 7.86 8.15 3.53
C ASP A 207 7.14 6.83 3.85
N LEU A 208 7.10 6.48 5.14
CA LEU A 208 6.46 5.26 5.63
C LEU A 208 5.93 5.45 7.06
N THR A 209 4.82 4.80 7.39
CA THR A 209 4.25 4.76 8.74
C THR A 209 4.15 3.33 9.29
N SER A 210 3.93 2.33 8.43
CA SER A 210 3.65 0.95 8.87
C SER A 210 4.93 0.13 8.99
N GLY A 211 5.76 0.11 7.95
CA GLY A 211 7.01 -0.63 7.93
C GLY A 211 7.64 -0.62 6.54
N ALA A 212 8.65 -1.47 6.34
CA ALA A 212 9.34 -1.55 5.06
C ALA A 212 9.56 -3.00 4.62
N VAL A 213 9.34 -3.25 3.34
CA VAL A 213 9.69 -4.50 2.65
C VAL A 213 10.88 -4.21 1.73
N ILE A 214 12.05 -4.70 2.11
CA ILE A 214 13.31 -4.46 1.41
C ILE A 214 13.65 -5.69 0.58
N ILE A 215 13.68 -5.52 -0.73
CA ILE A 215 13.89 -6.56 -1.73
C ILE A 215 15.30 -6.41 -2.30
N ASN A 216 16.08 -7.47 -2.23
CA ASN A 216 17.36 -7.57 -2.92
C ASN A 216 17.21 -8.56 -4.08
N THR A 217 17.56 -8.12 -5.28
CA THR A 217 17.49 -8.98 -6.46
C THR A 217 18.77 -9.76 -6.68
N LYS A 218 18.66 -10.86 -7.41
CA LYS A 218 19.80 -11.72 -7.73
C LYS A 218 20.79 -11.02 -8.63
N ALA A 219 22.06 -11.14 -8.31
CA ALA A 219 23.15 -10.54 -9.08
C ALA A 219 24.31 -11.53 -9.22
N GLY A 220 24.87 -11.62 -10.43
CA GLY A 220 26.08 -12.35 -10.72
C GLY A 220 25.87 -13.67 -11.44
N ARG A 221 26.89 -14.55 -11.44
CA ARG A 221 26.82 -15.82 -12.16
C ARG A 221 25.75 -16.73 -11.56
N GLU A 222 24.78 -17.14 -12.38
CA GLU A 222 23.73 -18.10 -12.04
C GLU A 222 23.50 -19.03 -13.24
N PRO A 223 23.42 -20.35 -13.03
CA PRO A 223 23.09 -21.26 -14.12
C PRO A 223 21.68 -20.99 -14.66
N LEU A 224 21.43 -21.39 -15.88
CA LEU A 224 20.10 -21.30 -16.47
C LEU A 224 19.10 -22.10 -15.61
N ARG A 225 18.06 -21.41 -15.18
CA ARG A 225 16.96 -21.98 -14.42
C ARG A 225 15.67 -21.70 -15.18
N ILE A 226 14.90 -22.74 -15.40
CA ILE A 226 13.55 -22.66 -15.97
C ILE A 226 12.60 -23.28 -14.95
N LYS A 227 11.51 -22.61 -14.65
CA LYS A 227 10.48 -23.10 -13.76
C LYS A 227 9.12 -22.98 -14.42
N ALA A 228 8.28 -23.95 -14.19
CA ALA A 228 6.86 -23.92 -14.52
C ALA A 228 6.07 -24.26 -13.25
N LYS A 229 5.02 -23.52 -13.00
CA LYS A 229 4.08 -23.73 -11.90
C LYS A 229 2.67 -23.82 -12.47
N ALA A 230 1.86 -24.68 -11.89
CA ALA A 230 0.43 -24.74 -12.14
C ALA A 230 -0.30 -25.04 -10.84
N ASN A 231 -1.31 -24.27 -10.53
CA ASN A 231 -2.30 -24.55 -9.50
C ASN A 231 -3.69 -24.30 -10.09
N PRO A 232 -4.80 -24.53 -9.36
CA PRO A 232 -6.14 -24.36 -9.95
C PRO A 232 -6.40 -22.99 -10.59
N ASN A 233 -5.74 -21.93 -10.10
CA ASN A 233 -6.00 -20.56 -10.52
C ASN A 233 -4.83 -19.94 -11.28
N ILE A 234 -3.58 -20.37 -11.05
CA ILE A 234 -2.38 -19.71 -11.56
C ILE A 234 -1.54 -20.68 -12.41
N TYR A 235 -1.15 -20.17 -13.59
CA TYR A 235 -0.16 -20.81 -14.46
C TYR A 235 1.02 -19.84 -14.61
N GLN A 236 2.23 -20.30 -14.29
CA GLN A 236 3.41 -19.46 -14.34
C GLN A 236 4.57 -20.18 -14.99
N VAL A 237 5.29 -19.47 -15.85
CA VAL A 237 6.57 -19.89 -16.42
C VAL A 237 7.60 -18.80 -16.18
N SER A 238 8.77 -19.19 -15.68
CA SER A 238 9.86 -18.26 -15.46
C SER A 238 11.19 -18.83 -15.92
N MET A 239 12.08 -17.95 -16.36
CA MET A 239 13.46 -18.29 -16.72
C MET A 239 14.43 -17.25 -16.18
N GLY A 240 15.63 -17.67 -15.83
CA GLY A 240 16.68 -16.78 -15.36
C GLY A 240 18.05 -17.41 -15.51
N THR A 241 19.03 -16.57 -15.77
CA THR A 241 20.44 -16.93 -15.86
C THR A 241 21.34 -15.75 -15.55
N GLY A 242 22.58 -16.03 -15.12
CA GLY A 242 23.59 -15.00 -14.92
C GLY A 242 24.94 -15.47 -15.45
N PHE A 243 25.59 -14.65 -16.24
CA PHE A 243 26.87 -14.98 -16.86
C PHE A 243 27.88 -13.85 -16.71
N GLU A 244 29.14 -14.25 -16.56
CA GLU A 244 30.27 -13.32 -16.54
C GLU A 244 30.66 -12.90 -17.96
N LEU A 245 30.80 -11.59 -18.18
CA LEU A 245 31.14 -11.02 -19.49
C LEU A 245 32.64 -11.11 -19.81
N GLY A 246 33.44 -11.69 -18.90
CA GLY A 246 34.87 -11.85 -18.99
C GLY A 246 35.61 -11.12 -17.88
N LYS A 247 36.97 -11.26 -17.86
CA LYS A 247 37.81 -10.63 -16.83
C LYS A 247 37.59 -9.13 -16.77
N LYS A 248 37.20 -8.60 -15.59
CA LYS A 248 36.94 -7.16 -15.32
C LYS A 248 35.77 -6.55 -16.08
N LYS A 249 34.94 -7.32 -16.81
CA LYS A 249 33.78 -6.80 -17.54
C LYS A 249 32.46 -6.97 -16.78
N GLY A 250 32.51 -7.52 -15.57
CA GLY A 250 31.33 -7.72 -14.73
C GLY A 250 30.50 -8.92 -15.13
N ALA A 251 29.26 -8.93 -14.63
CA ALA A 251 28.30 -9.99 -14.87
C ALA A 251 26.93 -9.40 -15.28
N LEU A 252 26.22 -10.14 -16.12
CA LEU A 252 24.88 -9.82 -16.58
C LEU A 252 23.92 -10.91 -16.13
N ASN A 253 22.87 -10.54 -15.40
CA ASN A 253 21.73 -11.39 -15.09
C ASN A 253 20.54 -11.02 -15.97
N VAL A 254 19.86 -12.03 -16.49
CA VAL A 254 18.67 -11.91 -17.30
C VAL A 254 17.61 -12.80 -16.69
N SER A 255 16.42 -12.24 -16.44
CA SER A 255 15.28 -13.03 -15.99
C SER A 255 14.00 -12.58 -16.68
N ALA A 256 13.11 -13.53 -16.94
CA ALA A 256 11.78 -13.31 -17.47
C ALA A 256 10.78 -14.20 -16.72
N ASP A 257 9.58 -13.68 -16.54
CA ASP A 257 8.49 -14.34 -15.84
C ASP A 257 7.17 -13.99 -16.53
N TYR A 258 6.34 -14.99 -16.74
CA TYR A 258 4.95 -14.84 -17.18
C TYR A 258 4.04 -15.60 -16.25
N ALA A 259 2.99 -14.95 -15.75
CA ALA A 259 1.96 -15.56 -14.91
C ALA A 259 0.58 -15.20 -15.46
N TYR A 260 -0.29 -16.20 -15.52
CA TYR A 260 -1.70 -16.07 -15.85
C TYR A 260 -2.54 -16.59 -14.69
N ASN A 261 -3.53 -15.80 -14.24
CA ASN A 261 -4.45 -16.14 -13.18
C ASN A 261 -5.89 -16.04 -13.65
N THR A 262 -6.71 -17.02 -13.33
CA THR A 262 -8.15 -17.00 -13.55
C THR A 262 -8.87 -17.66 -12.37
N ASN A 263 -9.96 -17.06 -11.93
CA ASN A 263 -10.76 -17.63 -10.82
C ASN A 263 -11.56 -18.85 -11.23
N ASN A 264 -11.85 -18.96 -12.51
CA ASN A 264 -12.59 -20.06 -13.07
C ASN A 264 -11.97 -20.49 -14.41
N PRO A 265 -11.21 -21.60 -14.45
CA PRO A 265 -10.60 -22.09 -15.67
C PRO A 265 -11.59 -22.47 -16.78
N ILE A 266 -12.84 -22.77 -16.43
CA ILE A 266 -13.90 -23.12 -17.38
C ILE A 266 -14.53 -21.87 -18.00
N SER A 267 -14.56 -20.76 -17.22
CA SER A 267 -15.15 -19.50 -17.63
C SER A 267 -14.15 -18.37 -17.32
N SER A 268 -13.32 -18.05 -18.30
CA SER A 268 -12.18 -17.12 -18.14
C SER A 268 -12.55 -15.65 -18.32
N TYR A 269 -13.81 -15.25 -18.04
CA TYR A 269 -14.24 -13.85 -18.15
C TYR A 269 -13.44 -12.90 -17.28
N GLN A 270 -12.89 -13.39 -16.18
CA GLN A 270 -12.04 -12.62 -15.31
C GLN A 270 -10.68 -13.27 -15.18
N HIS A 271 -9.65 -12.54 -15.58
CA HIS A 271 -8.29 -13.03 -15.49
C HIS A 271 -7.30 -11.89 -15.28
N TYR A 272 -6.15 -12.25 -14.74
CA TYR A 272 -5.00 -11.35 -14.58
C TYR A 272 -3.78 -11.97 -15.27
N GLN A 273 -3.04 -11.15 -16.01
CA GLN A 273 -1.80 -11.53 -16.66
C GLN A 273 -0.67 -10.65 -16.18
N ARG A 274 0.50 -11.23 -16.00
CA ARG A 274 1.73 -10.51 -15.69
C ARG A 274 2.86 -11.06 -16.52
N ALA A 275 3.62 -10.15 -17.17
CA ALA A 275 4.92 -10.46 -17.73
C ALA A 275 5.96 -9.51 -17.15
N THR A 276 7.09 -10.03 -16.68
CA THR A 276 8.18 -9.22 -16.17
C THR A 276 9.51 -9.66 -16.78
N THR A 277 10.37 -8.68 -17.08
CA THR A 277 11.74 -8.94 -17.53
C THR A 277 12.68 -8.06 -16.74
N LYS A 278 13.78 -8.62 -16.28
CA LYS A 278 14.85 -7.87 -15.62
C LYS A 278 16.20 -8.17 -16.25
N LEU A 279 16.91 -7.11 -16.57
CA LEU A 279 18.34 -7.14 -16.92
C LEU A 279 19.09 -6.46 -15.79
N LEU A 280 20.09 -7.13 -15.21
CA LEU A 280 20.90 -6.57 -14.14
C LEU A 280 22.39 -6.75 -14.47
N TYR A 281 23.07 -5.63 -14.66
CA TYR A 281 24.50 -5.57 -14.86
C TYR A 281 25.21 -5.21 -13.55
N SER A 282 26.14 -6.04 -13.13
CA SER A 282 26.97 -5.83 -11.93
C SER A 282 28.44 -5.75 -12.30
N ASN A 283 29.12 -4.70 -11.83
CA ASN A 283 30.54 -4.55 -12.07
C ASN A 283 31.27 -3.86 -10.91
N THR A 284 32.60 -3.92 -10.94
CA THR A 284 33.45 -3.20 -10.00
C THR A 284 34.45 -2.35 -10.76
N PHE A 285 34.67 -1.11 -10.31
CA PHE A 285 35.55 -0.10 -10.93
C PHE A 285 36.60 0.39 -9.93
N PHE A 286 37.60 1.13 -10.43
CA PHE A 286 38.66 1.78 -9.61
C PHE A 286 39.35 0.79 -8.67
N ASN A 287 39.96 -0.27 -9.27
CA ASN A 287 40.64 -1.35 -8.52
C ASN A 287 39.70 -1.96 -7.45
N ASN A 288 38.47 -2.25 -7.85
CA ASN A 288 37.41 -2.84 -7.03
C ASN A 288 36.93 -1.98 -5.83
N LYS A 289 37.25 -0.67 -5.82
CA LYS A 289 36.76 0.23 -4.78
C LYS A 289 35.30 0.62 -4.95
N LEU A 290 34.83 0.74 -6.19
CA LEU A 290 33.45 1.05 -6.50
C LEU A 290 32.76 -0.20 -7.05
N ARG A 291 31.75 -0.71 -6.34
CA ARG A 291 30.85 -1.75 -6.82
C ARG A 291 29.54 -1.10 -7.26
N THR A 292 29.06 -1.44 -8.46
CA THR A 292 27.80 -0.92 -9.02
C THR A 292 26.92 -2.06 -9.49
N ASN A 293 25.60 -1.85 -9.36
CA ASN A 293 24.57 -2.65 -9.98
C ASN A 293 23.67 -1.69 -10.76
N SER A 294 23.42 -1.99 -12.02
CA SER A 294 22.50 -1.22 -12.86
C SER A 294 21.49 -2.17 -13.46
N SER A 295 20.20 -1.87 -13.30
CA SER A 295 19.15 -2.71 -13.82
C SER A 295 18.17 -1.96 -14.70
N PHE A 296 17.62 -2.70 -15.65
CA PHE A 296 16.45 -2.38 -16.43
C PHE A 296 15.38 -3.42 -16.10
N ASP A 297 14.26 -2.97 -15.58
CA ASP A 297 13.10 -3.78 -15.25
C ASP A 297 11.95 -3.37 -16.18
N PHE A 298 11.35 -4.33 -16.86
CA PHE A 298 10.12 -4.17 -17.64
C PHE A 298 8.99 -4.92 -16.98
N ILE A 299 7.81 -4.33 -16.97
CA ILE A 299 6.59 -4.93 -16.45
C ILE A 299 5.44 -4.70 -17.43
N TYR A 300 4.64 -5.76 -17.59
CA TYR A 300 3.32 -5.74 -18.20
C TYR A 300 2.36 -6.43 -17.24
N GLY A 301 1.29 -5.75 -16.87
CA GLY A 301 0.17 -6.29 -16.09
C GLY A 301 -1.13 -6.01 -16.82
N LYS A 302 -2.05 -6.97 -16.82
CA LYS A 302 -3.39 -6.77 -17.37
C LYS A 302 -4.41 -7.51 -16.51
N ASP A 303 -5.32 -6.73 -15.93
CA ASP A 303 -6.48 -7.22 -15.19
C ASP A 303 -7.71 -7.03 -16.08
N GLN A 304 -8.39 -8.09 -16.42
CA GLN A 304 -9.49 -8.04 -17.37
C GLN A 304 -10.71 -8.80 -16.85
N ARG A 305 -11.85 -8.13 -16.94
CA ARG A 305 -13.17 -8.71 -16.80
C ARG A 305 -13.93 -8.46 -18.09
N GLU A 306 -14.13 -9.51 -18.87
CA GLU A 306 -14.94 -9.48 -20.09
C GLU A 306 -16.43 -9.51 -19.76
N ARG A 307 -17.25 -9.07 -20.69
CA ARG A 307 -18.71 -9.20 -20.55
C ARG A 307 -19.07 -10.67 -20.44
N ASN A 308 -19.85 -11.00 -19.42
CA ASN A 308 -20.45 -12.32 -19.32
C ASN A 308 -21.55 -12.46 -20.39
N PRO A 309 -21.46 -13.41 -21.35
CA PRO A 309 -22.48 -13.60 -22.37
C PRO A 309 -23.88 -13.93 -21.80
N ASP A 310 -23.94 -14.51 -20.59
CA ASP A 310 -25.18 -14.84 -19.92
C ASP A 310 -25.79 -13.67 -19.13
N ASP A 311 -25.07 -12.53 -19.02
CA ASP A 311 -25.52 -11.34 -18.34
C ASP A 311 -25.87 -10.23 -19.35
N GLU A 312 -27.07 -10.29 -19.87
CA GLU A 312 -27.59 -9.27 -20.78
C GLU A 312 -28.02 -7.97 -20.05
N GLN A 313 -28.20 -8.04 -18.74
CA GLN A 313 -28.74 -6.91 -17.97
C GLN A 313 -27.64 -5.88 -17.62
N THR A 314 -26.55 -6.30 -17.03
CA THR A 314 -25.51 -5.39 -16.58
C THR A 314 -24.46 -5.12 -17.64
N LYS A 315 -24.12 -6.10 -18.47
CA LYS A 315 -23.08 -6.03 -19.51
C LYS A 315 -21.76 -5.44 -19.01
N THR A 316 -21.45 -5.74 -17.74
CA THR A 316 -20.28 -5.16 -17.10
C THR A 316 -18.99 -5.71 -17.69
N ALA A 317 -18.09 -4.80 -18.08
CA ALA A 317 -16.71 -5.12 -18.43
C ALA A 317 -15.75 -4.13 -17.78
N SER A 318 -14.56 -4.59 -17.50
CA SER A 318 -13.49 -3.72 -16.99
C SER A 318 -12.12 -4.22 -17.42
N GLU A 319 -11.20 -3.30 -17.65
CA GLU A 319 -9.81 -3.58 -17.97
C GLU A 319 -8.91 -2.60 -17.21
N GLY A 320 -7.85 -3.14 -16.59
CA GLY A 320 -6.73 -2.38 -16.06
C GLY A 320 -5.45 -2.89 -16.68
N ARG A 321 -4.66 -2.01 -17.31
CA ARG A 321 -3.40 -2.36 -17.95
C ARG A 321 -2.27 -1.50 -17.39
N ASP A 322 -1.22 -2.15 -16.93
CA ASP A 322 0.01 -1.53 -16.44
C ASP A 322 1.17 -1.93 -17.35
N VAL A 323 1.77 -0.98 -18.05
CA VAL A 323 2.97 -1.21 -18.88
C VAL A 323 4.04 -0.21 -18.51
N GLY A 324 5.22 -0.69 -18.15
CA GLY A 324 6.25 0.24 -17.75
C GLY A 324 7.63 -0.32 -17.61
N PHE A 325 8.54 0.57 -17.29
CA PHE A 325 9.93 0.22 -17.04
C PHE A 325 10.53 1.02 -15.90
N THR A 326 11.49 0.41 -15.24
CA THR A 326 12.31 1.06 -14.21
C THR A 326 13.79 0.91 -14.58
N LEU A 327 14.49 2.04 -14.60
CA LEU A 327 15.94 2.10 -14.61
C LEU A 327 16.42 2.34 -13.19
N ASN A 328 17.28 1.49 -12.69
CA ASN A 328 17.89 1.65 -11.36
C ASN A 328 19.39 1.47 -11.45
N THR A 329 20.13 2.35 -10.81
CA THR A 329 21.56 2.14 -10.55
C THR A 329 21.89 2.43 -9.10
N ASN A 330 22.58 1.51 -8.48
CA ASN A 330 23.06 1.66 -7.12
C ASN A 330 24.53 1.25 -7.01
N GLY A 331 25.21 1.84 -6.06
CA GLY A 331 26.61 1.49 -5.88
C GLY A 331 27.14 1.83 -4.50
N THR A 332 28.24 1.16 -4.16
CA THR A 332 28.99 1.37 -2.94
C THR A 332 30.45 1.64 -3.28
N TRP A 333 30.93 2.79 -2.88
CA TRP A 333 32.32 3.20 -3.00
C TRP A 333 33.01 3.00 -1.65
N ASN A 334 33.95 2.07 -1.59
CA ASN A 334 34.84 1.80 -0.43
C ASN A 334 35.99 2.80 -0.42
N ILE A 335 35.82 3.89 0.33
CA ILE A 335 36.79 5.00 0.42
C ILE A 335 37.90 4.65 1.42
N ASN A 336 37.49 4.15 2.60
CA ASN A 336 38.36 3.72 3.71
C ASN A 336 39.42 4.79 4.12
N LYS A 337 39.06 6.08 4.08
CA LYS A 337 39.98 7.19 4.47
C LYS A 337 39.48 7.82 5.77
N GLY A 338 40.34 7.69 6.82
CA GLY A 338 39.95 8.20 8.15
C GLY A 338 38.66 7.60 8.66
N TRP A 339 37.72 8.42 9.08
CA TRP A 339 36.40 7.97 9.55
C TRP A 339 35.48 7.58 8.40
N LEU A 340 35.60 8.17 7.23
CA LEU A 340 34.77 7.88 6.07
C LEU A 340 35.16 6.50 5.48
N LYS A 341 34.21 5.55 5.59
CA LYS A 341 34.42 4.17 5.12
C LYS A 341 33.79 3.94 3.75
N THR A 342 32.52 4.28 3.61
CA THR A 342 31.78 4.06 2.36
C THR A 342 30.92 5.25 1.99
N LEU A 343 30.77 5.43 0.69
CA LEU A 343 29.73 6.28 0.10
C LEU A 343 28.83 5.36 -0.74
N ARG A 344 27.52 5.39 -0.48
CA ARG A 344 26.51 4.67 -1.26
C ARG A 344 25.65 5.65 -2.03
N TYR A 345 25.27 5.27 -3.23
CA TYR A 345 24.30 6.01 -4.03
C TYR A 345 23.23 5.08 -4.57
N VAL A 346 22.06 5.63 -4.83
CA VAL A 346 20.94 5.01 -5.54
C VAL A 346 20.31 6.06 -6.43
N LEU A 347 20.12 5.74 -7.71
CA LEU A 347 19.38 6.54 -8.67
C LEU A 347 18.35 5.63 -9.33
N SER A 348 17.10 6.06 -9.40
CA SER A 348 16.03 5.29 -10.03
C SER A 348 15.07 6.21 -10.77
N GLY A 349 14.62 5.76 -11.93
CA GLY A 349 13.56 6.39 -12.70
C GLY A 349 12.57 5.33 -13.17
N THR A 350 11.30 5.52 -12.87
CA THR A 350 10.20 4.64 -13.30
C THR A 350 9.22 5.43 -14.15
N TYR A 351 8.85 4.84 -15.27
CA TYR A 351 7.73 5.27 -16.08
C TYR A 351 6.72 4.12 -16.17
N MET A 352 5.45 4.41 -15.87
CA MET A 352 4.38 3.43 -15.89
C MET A 352 3.16 4.01 -16.60
N ASP A 353 2.78 3.40 -17.70
CA ASP A 353 1.55 3.67 -18.45
C ASP A 353 0.46 2.76 -17.87
N LYS A 354 -0.54 3.36 -17.23
CA LYS A 354 -1.66 2.67 -16.59
C LYS A 354 -2.96 3.13 -17.21
N ASP A 355 -3.58 2.25 -17.97
CA ASP A 355 -4.88 2.50 -18.54
C ASP A 355 -5.95 1.74 -17.74
N SER A 356 -7.08 2.39 -17.54
CA SER A 356 -8.24 1.75 -16.93
C SER A 356 -9.47 2.02 -17.78
N TYR A 357 -10.26 0.97 -18.00
CA TYR A 357 -11.54 1.01 -18.69
C TYR A 357 -12.61 0.34 -17.82
N TYR A 358 -13.79 0.93 -17.79
CA TYR A 358 -14.96 0.36 -17.13
C TYR A 358 -16.22 0.68 -17.92
N GLU A 359 -17.08 -0.30 -18.10
CA GLU A 359 -18.41 -0.12 -18.67
C GLU A 359 -19.44 -0.95 -17.94
N THR A 360 -20.66 -0.42 -17.89
CA THR A 360 -21.83 -1.15 -17.37
C THR A 360 -23.13 -0.50 -17.87
N VAL A 361 -24.22 -1.23 -17.82
CA VAL A 361 -25.55 -0.67 -18.05
C VAL A 361 -25.97 0.12 -16.81
N TYR A 362 -26.22 1.38 -16.99
CA TYR A 362 -26.86 2.24 -15.99
C TYR A 362 -28.36 2.29 -16.23
N SER A 363 -29.14 1.89 -15.23
CA SER A 363 -30.60 1.95 -15.21
C SER A 363 -31.09 3.00 -14.21
N SER A 364 -32.26 3.55 -14.45
CA SER A 364 -32.81 4.66 -13.64
C SER A 364 -32.00 5.96 -13.71
N ALA A 365 -31.27 6.17 -14.78
CA ALA A 365 -30.50 7.38 -15.01
C ALA A 365 -31.39 8.49 -15.59
N THR A 366 -32.24 9.07 -14.76
CA THR A 366 -33.13 10.16 -15.17
C THR A 366 -32.60 11.56 -14.86
N SER A 367 -31.33 11.66 -14.51
CA SER A 367 -30.72 12.92 -14.08
C SER A 367 -30.34 13.81 -15.25
N PRO A 368 -30.51 15.13 -15.09
CA PRO A 368 -29.92 16.09 -16.02
C PRO A 368 -28.40 16.01 -15.99
N TYR A 369 -27.79 16.38 -17.09
CA TYR A 369 -26.36 16.33 -17.25
C TYR A 369 -25.83 17.51 -18.00
N SER A 370 -24.76 18.08 -17.48
CA SER A 370 -23.96 19.12 -18.14
C SER A 370 -22.50 18.70 -18.17
N MET A 371 -21.80 19.04 -19.24
CA MET A 371 -20.35 18.87 -19.37
C MET A 371 -19.57 20.09 -18.88
N THR A 372 -20.25 21.20 -18.60
CA THR A 372 -19.59 22.45 -18.24
C THR A 372 -18.77 22.32 -16.96
N THR A 373 -17.64 23.02 -16.94
CA THR A 373 -16.81 23.27 -15.77
C THR A 373 -16.93 24.72 -15.28
N THR A 374 -17.83 25.51 -15.87
CA THR A 374 -18.07 26.93 -15.57
C THR A 374 -19.03 27.03 -14.40
N ASN A 375 -18.58 27.69 -13.34
CA ASN A 375 -19.42 27.96 -12.16
C ASN A 375 -20.59 28.90 -12.50
N GLY A 376 -21.79 28.55 -12.10
CA GLY A 376 -23.01 29.35 -12.31
C GLY A 376 -23.57 29.28 -13.75
N ALA A 377 -23.03 28.43 -14.62
CA ALA A 377 -23.56 28.28 -15.98
C ALA A 377 -24.93 27.64 -15.97
N VAL A 378 -25.88 28.26 -16.68
CA VAL A 378 -27.22 27.73 -16.92
C VAL A 378 -27.32 27.27 -18.35
N LEU A 379 -27.38 25.97 -18.56
CA LEU A 379 -27.39 25.35 -19.89
C LEU A 379 -28.75 24.72 -20.19
N SER A 380 -29.13 24.71 -21.48
CA SER A 380 -30.35 24.04 -21.95
C SER A 380 -30.02 22.87 -22.89
N ASN A 381 -31.04 22.08 -23.25
CA ASN A 381 -30.93 21.05 -24.28
C ASN A 381 -30.83 21.63 -25.71
N PHE A 382 -30.92 22.94 -25.86
CA PHE A 382 -30.68 23.62 -27.12
C PHE A 382 -29.29 24.24 -27.14
N ALA A 383 -28.35 23.58 -27.80
CA ALA A 383 -26.95 23.99 -27.84
C ALA A 383 -26.77 25.42 -28.35
N GLY A 384 -26.04 26.24 -27.61
CA GLY A 384 -25.72 27.61 -27.98
C GLY A 384 -26.86 28.61 -28.01
N GLN A 385 -28.07 28.20 -27.62
CA GLN A 385 -29.24 29.09 -27.61
C GLN A 385 -29.44 29.76 -26.24
N HIS A 386 -29.67 31.07 -26.27
CA HIS A 386 -30.12 31.81 -25.10
C HIS A 386 -31.63 31.71 -24.95
N ILE A 387 -32.10 31.32 -23.74
CA ILE A 387 -33.51 31.21 -23.40
C ILE A 387 -33.90 32.43 -22.56
N TYR A 388 -35.08 32.96 -22.75
CA TYR A 388 -35.61 34.15 -22.07
C TYR A 388 -36.89 33.82 -21.33
N ASP A 389 -37.09 34.53 -20.20
CA ASP A 389 -38.36 34.48 -19.49
C ASP A 389 -39.45 35.34 -20.18
N ALA A 390 -40.70 35.28 -19.67
CA ALA A 390 -41.80 36.04 -20.19
C ALA A 390 -41.60 37.57 -20.11
N ASN A 391 -40.67 38.05 -19.27
CA ASN A 391 -40.34 39.45 -19.12
C ASN A 391 -39.16 39.86 -20.02
N GLY A 392 -38.62 38.93 -20.80
CA GLY A 392 -37.48 39.16 -21.68
C GLY A 392 -36.08 39.08 -21.00
N ASN A 393 -36.03 38.60 -19.74
CA ASN A 393 -34.76 38.38 -19.07
C ASN A 393 -34.15 37.07 -19.54
N GLN A 394 -32.84 37.10 -19.82
CA GLN A 394 -32.12 35.90 -20.21
C GLN A 394 -32.00 34.95 -19.02
N ILE A 395 -32.40 33.68 -19.23
CA ILE A 395 -32.37 32.61 -18.24
C ILE A 395 -31.06 31.76 -18.39
N THR A 396 -30.70 31.41 -19.61
CA THR A 396 -29.46 30.63 -19.87
C THR A 396 -28.26 31.56 -19.90
N ASN A 397 -27.16 31.11 -19.29
CA ASN A 397 -25.93 31.89 -19.21
C ASN A 397 -24.75 31.03 -19.65
N PHE A 398 -24.45 31.04 -20.96
CA PHE A 398 -23.30 30.33 -21.52
C PHE A 398 -22.05 31.18 -21.39
N GLY A 399 -20.97 30.58 -20.80
CA GLY A 399 -19.62 31.11 -20.99
C GLY A 399 -19.09 30.81 -22.41
N PRO A 400 -17.98 31.45 -22.85
CA PRO A 400 -17.40 31.19 -24.16
C PRO A 400 -17.04 29.71 -24.38
N GLU A 401 -16.61 29.01 -23.34
CA GLU A 401 -16.27 27.58 -23.36
C GLU A 401 -17.51 26.68 -23.42
N ASP A 402 -18.65 27.18 -22.96
CA ASP A 402 -19.88 26.40 -22.86
C ASP A 402 -20.74 26.47 -24.15
N ILE A 403 -20.37 27.29 -25.14
CA ILE A 403 -21.16 27.48 -26.36
C ILE A 403 -21.41 26.17 -27.12
N ASN A 404 -20.47 25.22 -27.02
CA ASN A 404 -20.57 23.90 -27.62
C ASN A 404 -21.07 22.83 -26.65
N HIS A 405 -21.32 23.19 -25.39
CA HIS A 405 -21.84 22.31 -24.35
C HIS A 405 -23.32 22.62 -24.15
N TYR A 406 -24.11 21.62 -23.80
CA TYR A 406 -25.52 21.77 -23.50
C TYR A 406 -25.94 20.74 -22.46
N ALA A 407 -27.05 21.00 -21.81
CA ALA A 407 -27.64 20.05 -20.89
C ALA A 407 -28.21 18.85 -21.65
N VAL A 408 -27.89 17.64 -21.23
CA VAL A 408 -28.32 16.39 -21.82
C VAL A 408 -29.28 15.69 -20.87
N TYR A 409 -30.35 15.16 -21.42
CA TYR A 409 -31.22 14.25 -20.70
C TYR A 409 -30.85 12.81 -21.02
N LEU A 410 -30.43 12.09 -20.02
CA LEU A 410 -30.01 10.71 -20.16
C LEU A 410 -31.24 9.79 -20.28
N PRO A 411 -31.21 8.77 -21.15
CA PRO A 411 -32.23 7.75 -21.20
C PRO A 411 -32.30 6.99 -19.87
N SER A 412 -33.45 6.38 -19.59
CA SER A 412 -33.67 5.60 -18.37
C SER A 412 -32.71 4.41 -18.23
N SER A 413 -32.14 3.94 -19.32
CA SER A 413 -31.11 2.90 -19.36
C SER A 413 -30.16 3.14 -20.52
N TYR A 414 -28.87 3.06 -20.27
CA TYR A 414 -27.82 3.15 -21.28
C TYR A 414 -26.57 2.41 -20.85
N LEU A 415 -25.73 2.02 -21.80
CA LEU A 415 -24.40 1.50 -21.58
C LEU A 415 -23.42 2.67 -21.43
N GLY A 416 -23.00 2.95 -20.23
CA GLY A 416 -22.01 3.99 -19.99
C GLY A 416 -20.62 3.41 -19.83
N HIS A 417 -19.60 4.13 -20.28
CA HIS A 417 -18.21 3.76 -20.12
C HIS A 417 -17.37 4.91 -19.58
N TYR A 418 -16.16 4.56 -19.11
CA TYR A 418 -15.26 5.45 -18.42
C TYR A 418 -13.82 4.99 -18.63
N GLU A 419 -12.96 5.90 -19.02
CA GLU A 419 -11.56 5.63 -19.31
C GLU A 419 -10.63 6.52 -18.48
N ILE A 420 -9.48 5.96 -18.07
CA ILE A 420 -8.37 6.69 -17.49
C ILE A 420 -7.09 6.35 -18.25
N ASP A 421 -6.45 7.34 -18.85
CA ASP A 421 -5.07 7.29 -19.35
C ASP A 421 -4.17 7.93 -18.29
N SER A 422 -3.46 7.10 -17.53
CA SER A 422 -2.60 7.50 -16.42
C SER A 422 -1.14 7.14 -16.75
N ARG A 423 -0.24 8.11 -16.71
CA ARG A 423 1.19 7.92 -17.00
C ARG A 423 2.03 8.42 -15.86
N GLU A 424 2.37 7.50 -14.97
CA GLU A 424 3.12 7.82 -13.77
C GLU A 424 4.61 7.93 -14.04
N VAL A 425 5.22 8.97 -13.50
CA VAL A 425 6.67 9.21 -13.51
C VAL A 425 7.15 9.30 -12.08
N ASN A 426 8.10 8.43 -11.69
CA ASN A 426 8.68 8.43 -10.36
C ASN A 426 10.20 8.51 -10.48
N LEU A 427 10.80 9.54 -9.90
CA LEU A 427 12.25 9.76 -9.86
C LEU A 427 12.73 9.67 -8.42
N PHE A 428 13.84 8.99 -8.21
CA PHE A 428 14.46 8.85 -6.89
C PHE A 428 15.98 8.94 -6.97
N ALA A 429 16.55 9.73 -6.07
CA ALA A 429 18.00 9.83 -5.88
C ALA A 429 18.33 9.80 -4.39
N LYS A 430 19.37 9.06 -4.01
CA LYS A 430 19.82 8.94 -2.62
C LYS A 430 21.33 8.82 -2.53
N VAL A 431 21.90 9.50 -1.55
CA VAL A 431 23.34 9.37 -1.19
C VAL A 431 23.44 9.15 0.32
N THR A 432 24.27 8.18 0.71
CA THR A 432 24.53 7.86 2.12
C THR A 432 26.03 7.68 2.36
N SER A 433 26.58 8.43 3.29
CA SER A 433 27.94 8.28 3.79
C SER A 433 27.94 7.44 5.07
N SER A 434 28.89 6.51 5.21
CA SER A 434 29.10 5.76 6.44
C SER A 434 30.45 6.12 7.03
N LEU A 435 30.42 6.67 8.23
CA LEU A 435 31.57 6.99 9.05
C LEU A 435 31.70 5.92 10.14
N PHE A 436 32.92 5.50 10.43
CA PHE A 436 33.20 4.54 11.50
C PHE A 436 34.38 4.97 12.34
N LYS A 437 34.20 4.91 13.65
CA LYS A 437 35.27 5.11 14.63
C LYS A 437 35.15 4.08 15.74
N ALA A 438 36.26 3.36 15.99
CA ALA A 438 36.44 2.52 17.16
C ALA A 438 37.36 3.22 18.16
N SER A 439 37.04 3.16 19.46
CA SER A 439 37.83 3.69 20.54
C SER A 439 37.65 2.79 21.78
N GLY A 440 38.67 1.98 22.06
CA GLY A 440 38.61 1.00 23.16
C GLY A 440 37.44 0.03 22.99
N HIS A 441 36.52 0.03 23.94
CA HIS A 441 35.31 -0.83 23.96
C HIS A 441 34.11 -0.24 23.25
N VAL A 442 34.26 0.93 22.61
CA VAL A 442 33.18 1.67 21.96
C VAL A 442 33.39 1.73 20.46
N ASN A 443 32.35 1.38 19.70
CA ASN A 443 32.29 1.49 18.25
C ASN A 443 31.13 2.38 17.85
N ASN A 444 31.39 3.42 17.07
CA ASN A 444 30.39 4.30 16.48
C ASN A 444 30.38 4.09 14.96
N ARG A 445 29.20 3.88 14.42
CA ARG A 445 28.95 3.89 12.99
C ARG A 445 27.88 4.90 12.68
N ILE A 446 28.30 6.07 12.16
CA ILE A 446 27.42 7.16 11.85
C ILE A 446 27.06 7.09 10.36
N LEU A 447 25.78 7.11 10.07
CA LEU A 447 25.22 7.25 8.72
C LEU A 447 24.73 8.68 8.56
N ILE A 448 25.14 9.33 7.48
CA ILE A 448 24.65 10.66 7.09
C ILE A 448 24.21 10.54 5.64
N GLY A 449 23.01 10.97 5.33
CA GLY A 449 22.53 10.88 3.98
C GLY A 449 21.40 11.85 3.66
N ALA A 450 21.11 11.92 2.37
CA ALA A 450 20.00 12.67 1.82
C ALA A 450 19.37 11.89 0.67
N ASP A 451 18.09 12.10 0.46
CA ASP A 451 17.35 11.59 -0.69
C ASP A 451 16.40 12.63 -1.26
N PHE A 452 16.10 12.45 -2.53
CA PHE A 452 15.14 13.26 -3.27
C PHE A 452 14.21 12.34 -4.02
N ARG A 453 12.93 12.67 -4.02
CA ARG A 453 11.88 11.98 -4.77
C ARG A 453 11.04 12.99 -5.51
N SER A 454 10.63 12.63 -6.74
CA SER A 454 9.67 13.40 -7.52
C SER A 454 8.66 12.43 -8.12
N ASP A 455 7.40 12.59 -7.77
CA ASP A 455 6.28 11.77 -8.23
C ASP A 455 5.29 12.64 -9.00
N GLY A 456 4.88 12.21 -10.19
CA GLY A 456 3.95 12.96 -11.03
C GLY A 456 3.22 12.07 -12.03
N ASN A 457 2.21 12.64 -12.67
CA ASN A 457 1.39 11.98 -13.67
C ASN A 457 1.27 12.86 -14.92
N VAL A 458 1.62 12.31 -16.07
CA VAL A 458 1.61 13.01 -17.35
C VAL A 458 0.59 12.42 -18.34
N GLY A 459 -0.35 11.63 -17.85
CA GLY A 459 -1.42 11.05 -18.65
C GLY A 459 -2.48 12.04 -19.08
N LYS A 460 -3.34 11.65 -20.02
CA LYS A 460 -4.50 12.46 -20.45
C LYS A 460 -5.58 12.52 -19.37
N GLY A 461 -5.54 11.55 -18.43
CA GLY A 461 -6.45 11.48 -17.30
C GLY A 461 -7.79 10.85 -17.65
N LYS A 462 -8.86 11.37 -17.03
CA LYS A 462 -10.21 10.82 -17.11
C LYS A 462 -10.95 11.32 -18.32
N THR A 463 -11.50 10.40 -19.11
CA THR A 463 -12.32 10.68 -20.27
C THR A 463 -13.53 9.77 -20.33
N TYR A 464 -14.62 10.27 -20.93
CA TYR A 464 -15.81 9.50 -21.22
C TYR A 464 -16.66 10.18 -22.29
N ASP A 465 -17.58 9.43 -22.89
CA ASP A 465 -18.54 9.98 -23.85
C ASP A 465 -19.62 10.78 -23.12
N PRO A 466 -19.83 12.06 -23.45
CA PRO A 466 -20.85 12.88 -22.85
C PRO A 466 -22.26 12.37 -23.01
N SER A 467 -22.54 11.61 -24.06
CA SER A 467 -23.86 11.02 -24.32
C SER A 467 -24.14 9.80 -23.46
N THR A 468 -23.09 9.16 -22.93
CA THR A 468 -23.17 7.94 -22.10
C THR A 468 -22.23 8.02 -20.90
N PRO A 469 -22.39 9.05 -20.04
CA PRO A 469 -21.46 9.30 -18.92
C PRO A 469 -21.52 8.20 -17.86
N PRO A 470 -20.48 8.09 -16.99
CA PRO A 470 -20.56 7.27 -15.81
C PRO A 470 -21.75 7.68 -14.92
N TYR A 471 -22.22 6.72 -14.12
CA TYR A 471 -23.35 6.95 -13.19
C TYR A 471 -23.25 8.27 -12.42
N ARG A 472 -24.38 8.89 -12.22
CA ARG A 472 -24.55 10.15 -11.53
C ARG A 472 -25.57 10.06 -10.42
N SER A 473 -25.37 10.87 -9.41
CA SER A 473 -26.40 11.11 -8.43
C SER A 473 -27.60 11.77 -9.10
N GLN A 474 -28.79 11.30 -8.76
CA GLN A 474 -30.06 11.90 -9.20
C GLN A 474 -30.38 13.21 -8.48
N TYR A 475 -29.61 13.54 -7.44
CA TYR A 475 -29.91 14.66 -6.55
C TYR A 475 -28.79 15.70 -6.62
N GLY A 476 -29.16 16.95 -6.84
CA GLY A 476 -28.23 18.07 -6.98
C GLY A 476 -27.38 18.40 -5.74
N HIS A 477 -27.60 17.73 -4.61
CA HIS A 477 -26.78 17.91 -3.42
C HIS A 477 -25.47 17.09 -3.42
N ASN A 478 -25.30 16.15 -4.35
CA ASN A 478 -24.09 15.35 -4.50
C ASN A 478 -23.33 15.77 -5.75
N SER A 479 -22.01 15.76 -5.67
CA SER A 479 -21.16 16.12 -6.79
C SER A 479 -21.22 15.09 -7.93
N SER A 480 -21.00 15.55 -9.15
CA SER A 480 -21.00 14.75 -10.36
C SER A 480 -19.60 14.62 -10.98
N PHE A 481 -19.48 13.79 -12.02
CA PHE A 481 -18.22 13.55 -12.69
C PHE A 481 -17.85 14.64 -13.69
N ARG A 482 -16.54 14.88 -13.90
CA ARG A 482 -15.99 15.64 -15.03
C ARG A 482 -14.74 14.97 -15.55
N PRO A 483 -14.41 15.13 -16.84
CA PRO A 483 -13.09 14.82 -17.36
C PRO A 483 -12.03 15.60 -16.61
N ARG A 484 -10.85 15.02 -16.43
CA ARG A 484 -9.72 15.66 -15.77
C ARG A 484 -8.42 15.29 -16.45
N ASN A 485 -7.67 16.28 -16.87
CA ASN A 485 -6.34 16.09 -17.46
C ASN A 485 -5.29 16.00 -16.33
N TYR A 486 -4.54 14.90 -16.30
CA TYR A 486 -3.53 14.70 -15.25
C TYR A 486 -2.24 15.49 -15.47
N LYS A 487 -1.99 15.94 -16.72
CA LYS A 487 -0.82 16.81 -17.04
C LYS A 487 -0.88 18.15 -16.33
N ASP A 488 -2.06 18.60 -15.94
CA ASP A 488 -2.27 19.88 -15.26
C ASP A 488 -1.95 19.80 -13.75
N ILE A 489 -1.69 18.60 -13.25
CA ILE A 489 -1.38 18.37 -11.83
C ILE A 489 0.13 18.48 -11.62
N PRO A 490 0.61 19.35 -10.71
CA PRO A 490 2.03 19.51 -10.43
C PRO A 490 2.66 18.24 -9.85
N PHE A 491 3.94 18.02 -10.13
CA PHE A 491 4.72 16.96 -9.48
C PHE A 491 4.89 17.24 -7.99
N ILE A 492 4.81 16.21 -7.16
CA ILE A 492 5.21 16.29 -5.76
C ILE A 492 6.71 16.06 -5.66
N ASN A 493 7.40 17.06 -5.10
CA ASN A 493 8.82 16.95 -4.80
C ASN A 493 9.02 16.77 -3.30
N GLN A 494 9.76 15.74 -2.93
CA GLN A 494 10.10 15.43 -1.54
C GLN A 494 11.61 15.36 -1.38
N PHE A 495 12.10 16.04 -0.35
CA PHE A 495 13.51 16.00 0.07
C PHE A 495 13.60 15.40 1.46
N GLY A 496 14.52 14.45 1.67
CA GLY A 496 14.84 13.85 2.94
C GLY A 496 16.30 14.02 3.31
N ALA A 497 16.57 14.34 4.57
CA ALA A 497 17.92 14.36 5.13
C ALA A 497 17.95 13.63 6.46
N TYR A 498 19.00 12.88 6.74
CA TYR A 498 19.06 12.07 7.97
C TYR A 498 20.47 11.88 8.50
N VAL A 499 20.51 11.67 9.84
CA VAL A 499 21.69 11.23 10.55
C VAL A 499 21.31 10.12 11.54
N GLU A 500 22.10 9.05 11.58
CA GLU A 500 21.90 7.91 12.48
C GLU A 500 23.23 7.44 13.02
N ASP A 501 23.34 7.24 14.35
CA ASP A 501 24.47 6.58 14.97
C ASP A 501 24.06 5.16 15.42
N ASN A 502 24.86 4.20 15.00
CA ASN A 502 24.83 2.83 15.49
C ASN A 502 25.98 2.67 16.48
N PHE A 503 25.69 2.95 17.73
CA PHE A 503 26.60 2.87 18.86
C PHE A 503 26.64 1.47 19.42
N LYS A 504 27.84 0.91 19.57
CA LYS A 504 28.06 -0.37 20.26
C LYS A 504 29.06 -0.17 21.36
N TRP A 505 28.71 -0.56 22.57
CA TRP A 505 29.56 -0.55 23.75
C TRP A 505 29.68 -1.96 24.34
N SER A 506 30.90 -2.52 24.30
CA SER A 506 31.24 -3.78 24.97
C SER A 506 31.57 -3.47 26.43
N ILE A 507 30.59 -3.55 27.32
CA ILE A 507 30.72 -3.18 28.75
C ILE A 507 31.74 -4.06 29.46
N SER A 508 31.71 -5.35 29.20
CA SER A 508 32.65 -6.31 29.76
C SER A 508 32.90 -7.44 28.77
N GLY A 509 33.81 -7.41 27.89
CA GLY A 509 34.14 -8.47 26.92
C GLY A 509 33.06 -9.46 26.45
N THR A 510 31.96 -9.58 27.19
CA THR A 510 30.83 -10.50 26.95
C THR A 510 29.46 -9.83 26.94
N HIS A 511 29.31 -8.62 27.50
CA HIS A 511 28.04 -7.87 27.54
C HIS A 511 28.11 -6.70 26.57
N ASP A 512 27.28 -6.75 25.54
CA ASP A 512 27.19 -5.69 24.52
C ASP A 512 25.93 -4.87 24.72
N LEU A 513 26.07 -3.53 24.75
CA LEU A 513 24.99 -2.57 24.59
C LEU A 513 25.04 -2.03 23.17
N ASN A 514 23.97 -2.18 22.43
CA ASN A 514 23.81 -1.62 21.10
C ASN A 514 22.68 -0.59 21.10
N ILE A 515 22.94 0.59 20.57
CA ILE A 515 21.96 1.67 20.40
C ILE A 515 22.00 2.12 18.96
N GLN A 516 20.85 2.17 18.31
CA GLN A 516 20.67 2.78 17.02
C GLN A 516 19.77 4.02 17.22
N ALA A 517 20.31 5.21 17.11
CA ALA A 517 19.58 6.44 17.33
C ALA A 517 19.79 7.39 16.14
N GLY A 518 18.73 8.01 15.68
CA GLY A 518 18.83 8.93 14.57
C GLY A 518 17.62 9.86 14.44
N VAL A 519 17.76 10.83 13.60
CA VAL A 519 16.71 11.77 13.23
C VAL A 519 16.69 11.93 11.71
N ARG A 520 15.50 12.00 11.15
CA ARG A 520 15.23 12.29 9.76
C ARG A 520 14.35 13.52 9.67
N TYR A 521 14.67 14.40 8.73
CA TYR A 521 13.82 15.50 8.31
C TYR A 521 13.34 15.21 6.89
N ASP A 522 12.04 15.24 6.69
CA ASP A 522 11.40 15.14 5.39
C ASP A 522 10.64 16.43 5.10
N HIS A 523 10.75 16.94 3.88
CA HIS A 523 10.06 18.12 3.40
C HIS A 523 9.41 17.86 2.06
N THR A 524 8.17 18.30 1.88
CA THR A 524 7.49 18.26 0.59
C THR A 524 7.17 19.66 0.09
N SER A 525 7.04 19.79 -1.23
CA SER A 525 6.73 21.07 -1.88
C SER A 525 5.35 21.65 -1.52
N VAL A 526 4.45 20.89 -0.88
CA VAL A 526 3.06 21.29 -0.63
C VAL A 526 2.73 21.42 0.85
N VAL A 527 2.98 20.38 1.67
CA VAL A 527 2.54 20.34 3.07
C VAL A 527 3.65 20.61 4.09
N GLY A 528 4.82 21.09 3.63
CA GLY A 528 5.94 21.44 4.49
C GLY A 528 6.75 20.24 4.96
N GLY A 529 7.30 20.32 6.18
CA GLY A 529 8.26 19.34 6.66
C GLY A 529 7.99 18.78 8.04
N ILE A 530 8.64 17.65 8.35
CA ILE A 530 8.50 16.92 9.60
C ILE A 530 9.82 16.30 10.05
N PHE A 531 10.04 16.30 11.38
CA PHE A 531 11.13 15.56 12.02
C PHE A 531 10.65 14.20 12.53
N SER A 532 11.43 13.16 12.26
CA SER A 532 11.14 11.77 12.61
C SER A 532 12.29 11.17 13.43
N PRO A 533 12.37 11.41 14.75
CA PRO A 533 13.36 10.79 15.62
C PRO A 533 13.04 9.31 15.83
N ARG A 534 14.08 8.46 15.89
CA ARG A 534 13.96 7.01 16.09
C ARG A 534 15.11 6.50 16.93
N VAL A 535 14.80 5.59 17.87
CA VAL A 535 15.81 4.93 18.70
C VAL A 535 15.42 3.46 18.90
N ASN A 536 16.39 2.57 18.72
CA ASN A 536 16.33 1.16 19.08
C ASN A 536 17.53 0.87 19.98
N ALA A 537 17.34 0.08 21.02
CA ALA A 537 18.40 -0.34 21.92
C ALA A 537 18.30 -1.83 22.23
N SER A 538 19.44 -2.48 22.42
CA SER A 538 19.49 -3.83 22.97
C SER A 538 20.68 -4.00 23.88
N ILE A 539 20.52 -4.82 24.93
CA ILE A 539 21.55 -5.14 25.89
C ILE A 539 21.57 -6.65 26.13
N ASP A 540 22.76 -7.24 26.11
CA ASP A 540 22.97 -8.62 26.50
C ASP A 540 23.01 -8.69 28.04
N LEU A 541 21.95 -9.17 28.68
CA LEU A 541 21.87 -9.36 30.14
C LEU A 541 22.68 -10.58 30.57
N ILE A 542 22.55 -11.68 29.84
CA ILE A 542 23.31 -12.91 30.02
C ILE A 542 23.93 -13.26 28.69
N PRO A 543 25.25 -13.22 28.57
CA PRO A 543 25.93 -13.45 27.32
C PRO A 543 25.53 -14.76 26.64
N ASN A 544 25.21 -14.68 25.35
CA ASN A 544 24.74 -15.78 24.49
C ASN A 544 23.45 -16.48 24.98
N LEU A 545 22.79 -16.05 26.04
CA LEU A 545 21.55 -16.62 26.57
C LEU A 545 20.38 -15.65 26.48
N LEU A 546 20.47 -14.46 27.09
CA LEU A 546 19.36 -13.52 27.24
C LEU A 546 19.77 -12.10 26.85
N SER A 547 19.08 -11.54 25.87
CA SER A 547 19.15 -10.12 25.55
C SER A 547 17.79 -9.45 25.66
N LEU A 548 17.76 -8.20 26.14
CA LEU A 548 16.61 -7.34 26.10
C LEU A 548 16.72 -6.36 24.94
N GLN A 549 15.60 -5.97 24.37
CA GLN A 549 15.53 -4.97 23.31
C GLN A 549 14.32 -4.08 23.50
N GLY A 550 14.42 -2.84 23.01
CA GLY A 550 13.30 -1.92 23.01
C GLY A 550 13.59 -0.73 22.11
N GLY A 551 12.55 0.01 21.78
CA GLY A 551 12.68 1.17 20.92
C GLY A 551 11.45 2.07 20.95
N TYR A 552 11.67 3.31 20.52
CA TYR A 552 10.65 4.30 20.26
C TYR A 552 11.00 5.10 19.01
N GLY A 553 10.00 5.44 18.21
CA GLY A 553 10.25 6.26 17.03
C GLY A 553 8.99 6.82 16.40
N ILE A 554 9.19 7.87 15.61
CA ILE A 554 8.16 8.48 14.79
C ILE A 554 8.47 8.17 13.34
N ALA A 555 7.47 7.69 12.64
CA ALA A 555 7.52 7.43 11.20
C ALA A 555 6.43 8.26 10.52
N ALA A 556 6.73 8.83 9.36
CA ALA A 556 5.87 9.77 8.67
C ALA A 556 5.60 9.34 7.23
N LYS A 557 4.36 9.54 6.75
CA LYS A 557 3.93 9.29 5.37
C LYS A 557 3.38 10.57 4.77
N MET A 558 3.95 10.98 3.65
CA MET A 558 3.47 12.12 2.88
C MET A 558 2.18 11.78 2.15
N PRO A 559 1.29 12.75 1.93
CA PRO A 559 0.09 12.50 1.14
C PRO A 559 0.44 12.26 -0.33
N SER A 560 -0.36 11.44 -1.00
CA SER A 560 -0.24 11.19 -2.45
C SER A 560 -0.82 12.35 -3.27
N LEU A 561 -0.58 12.32 -4.60
CA LEU A 561 -1.15 13.30 -5.55
C LEU A 561 -2.66 13.45 -5.40
N LEU A 562 -3.37 12.32 -5.22
CA LEU A 562 -4.82 12.33 -5.06
C LEU A 562 -5.28 13.19 -3.87
N TYR A 563 -4.56 13.09 -2.75
CA TYR A 563 -4.91 13.84 -1.54
C TYR A 563 -4.45 15.30 -1.61
N LEU A 564 -3.32 15.57 -2.27
CA LEU A 564 -2.79 16.93 -2.40
C LEU A 564 -3.53 17.78 -3.42
N TYR A 565 -3.98 17.15 -4.51
CA TYR A 565 -4.65 17.82 -5.61
C TYR A 565 -5.99 17.15 -5.91
N PRO A 566 -6.97 17.28 -4.99
CA PRO A 566 -8.30 16.73 -5.19
C PRO A 566 -9.00 17.38 -6.39
N GLU A 567 -10.04 16.74 -6.88
CA GLU A 567 -10.88 17.27 -7.94
C GLU A 567 -11.86 18.30 -7.40
N ASN A 568 -12.30 19.21 -8.27
CA ASN A 568 -13.42 20.08 -7.97
C ASN A 568 -14.71 19.27 -7.83
N ALA A 569 -15.62 19.75 -7.01
CA ALA A 569 -16.97 19.21 -6.89
C ALA A 569 -17.96 19.97 -7.78
N TYR A 570 -18.71 19.23 -8.59
CA TYR A 570 -19.66 19.76 -9.57
C TYR A 570 -21.07 19.34 -9.21
N PHE A 571 -21.98 20.31 -9.12
CA PHE A 571 -23.36 20.09 -8.75
C PHE A 571 -24.27 20.59 -9.86
N GLU A 572 -25.32 19.84 -10.16
CA GLU A 572 -26.29 20.18 -11.22
C GLU A 572 -27.69 20.25 -10.65
N TYR A 573 -28.32 21.38 -10.84
CA TYR A 573 -29.70 21.67 -10.36
C TYR A 573 -30.63 21.88 -11.52
N ILE A 574 -31.78 21.22 -11.51
CA ILE A 574 -32.77 21.29 -12.57
C ILE A 574 -33.57 22.60 -12.44
N ASN A 575 -33.45 23.46 -13.45
CA ASN A 575 -34.23 24.70 -13.51
C ASN A 575 -35.62 24.49 -14.11
N ILE A 576 -35.76 23.68 -15.16
CA ILE A 576 -36.99 23.25 -15.79
C ILE A 576 -36.79 21.91 -16.48
N ASN A 577 -37.78 21.04 -16.46
CA ASN A 577 -37.74 19.76 -17.15
C ASN A 577 -39.11 19.48 -17.76
N GLU A 578 -39.22 19.68 -19.07
CA GLU A 578 -40.46 19.43 -19.86
C GLU A 578 -40.36 18.14 -20.69
N LEU A 579 -39.24 17.40 -20.63
CA LEU A 579 -38.98 16.29 -21.56
C LEU A 579 -39.99 15.16 -21.49
N ALA A 580 -40.64 14.96 -20.33
CA ALA A 580 -41.74 14.01 -20.16
C ALA A 580 -43.16 14.62 -20.44
N ASN A 581 -43.27 15.90 -20.82
CA ASN A 581 -44.56 16.55 -21.02
C ASN A 581 -45.07 16.33 -22.46
N GLU A 582 -45.95 15.37 -22.64
CA GLU A 582 -46.51 15.02 -23.94
C GLU A 582 -47.39 16.13 -24.56
N ASN A 583 -47.86 17.11 -23.77
CA ASN A 583 -48.64 18.24 -24.26
C ASN A 583 -47.79 19.28 -25.02
N ILE A 584 -46.47 19.19 -24.92
CA ILE A 584 -45.55 20.06 -25.63
C ILE A 584 -44.93 19.27 -26.78
N PRO A 585 -44.91 19.82 -28.03
CA PRO A 585 -44.19 19.19 -29.12
C PRO A 585 -42.74 18.89 -28.72
N GLU A 586 -42.24 17.70 -29.03
CA GLU A 586 -40.93 17.23 -28.63
C GLU A 586 -39.79 18.23 -28.97
N SER A 587 -39.87 18.86 -30.13
CA SER A 587 -38.89 19.88 -30.58
C SER A 587 -38.95 21.19 -29.78
N GLN A 588 -39.92 21.38 -28.91
CA GLN A 588 -40.09 22.58 -28.07
C GLN A 588 -39.97 22.28 -26.57
N ARG A 589 -39.81 21.03 -26.18
CA ARG A 589 -39.61 20.63 -24.78
C ARG A 589 -38.29 21.17 -24.26
N LEU A 590 -38.40 22.02 -23.25
CA LEU A 590 -37.25 22.69 -22.67
C LEU A 590 -36.77 21.91 -21.45
N PHE A 591 -35.45 21.80 -21.37
CA PHE A 591 -34.74 21.26 -20.22
C PHE A 591 -33.57 22.20 -19.92
N MET A 592 -33.44 22.65 -18.67
CA MET A 592 -32.34 23.50 -18.25
C MET A 592 -31.78 23.01 -16.91
N THR A 593 -30.47 23.18 -16.76
CA THR A 593 -29.76 22.88 -15.52
C THR A 593 -28.74 23.96 -15.19
N THR A 594 -28.63 24.32 -13.91
CA THR A 594 -27.56 25.18 -13.41
C THR A 594 -26.44 24.33 -12.85
N THR A 595 -25.20 24.61 -13.20
CA THR A 595 -24.01 23.95 -12.67
C THR A 595 -23.31 24.85 -11.66
N GLU A 596 -23.13 24.36 -10.44
CA GLU A 596 -22.28 24.95 -9.41
C GLU A 596 -20.97 24.19 -9.31
N VAL A 597 -19.85 24.91 -9.23
CA VAL A 597 -18.51 24.36 -9.13
C VAL A 597 -17.86 24.82 -7.83
N ARG A 598 -17.44 23.87 -7.01
CA ARG A 598 -16.69 24.15 -5.78
C ARG A 598 -15.25 23.70 -5.92
N GLN A 599 -14.35 24.64 -5.74
CA GLN A 599 -12.91 24.31 -5.66
C GLN A 599 -12.62 23.64 -4.34
N VAL A 600 -11.99 22.47 -4.40
CA VAL A 600 -11.63 21.71 -3.20
C VAL A 600 -10.28 22.20 -2.70
N ASP A 601 -10.28 22.94 -1.60
CA ASP A 601 -9.08 23.41 -0.93
C ASP A 601 -8.53 22.36 0.04
N ASN A 602 -7.22 22.15 -0.03
CA ASN A 602 -6.47 21.18 0.75
C ASN A 602 -5.24 21.77 1.46
N SER A 603 -5.21 23.08 1.62
CA SER A 603 -4.10 23.83 2.22
C SER A 603 -3.83 23.46 3.69
N ASP A 604 -4.83 22.88 4.39
CA ASP A 604 -4.77 22.48 5.79
C ASP A 604 -4.33 21.02 6.00
N LEU A 605 -4.04 20.28 4.93
CA LEU A 605 -3.63 18.89 5.02
C LEU A 605 -2.25 18.73 5.70
N LYS A 606 -2.17 17.76 6.63
CA LYS A 606 -0.98 17.48 7.45
C LYS A 606 -0.31 16.20 7.01
N ILE A 607 0.95 16.02 7.41
CA ILE A 607 1.70 14.79 7.22
C ILE A 607 1.25 13.75 8.26
N ALA A 608 0.86 12.56 7.81
CA ALA A 608 0.46 11.47 8.70
C ALA A 608 1.66 10.92 9.48
N GLN A 609 1.48 10.66 10.78
CA GLN A 609 2.53 10.27 11.71
C GLN A 609 2.15 8.98 12.46
N ASN A 610 3.09 8.05 12.57
CA ASN A 610 2.93 6.87 13.41
C ASN A 610 3.98 6.84 14.53
N HIS A 611 3.51 6.91 15.77
CA HIS A 611 4.32 6.74 16.98
C HIS A 611 4.40 5.27 17.32
N LYS A 612 5.59 4.71 17.27
CA LYS A 612 5.87 3.28 17.51
C LYS A 612 6.68 3.11 18.77
N ALA A 613 6.25 2.18 19.62
CA ALA A 613 6.99 1.74 20.81
C ALA A 613 7.02 0.23 20.84
N GLU A 614 8.18 -0.35 21.14
CA GLU A 614 8.32 -1.80 21.30
C GLU A 614 9.30 -2.16 22.41
N VAL A 615 9.05 -3.30 23.05
CA VAL A 615 9.92 -3.91 24.06
C VAL A 615 9.86 -5.43 23.88
N GLY A 616 10.99 -6.07 24.06
CA GLY A 616 11.06 -7.52 23.88
C GLY A 616 12.33 -8.14 24.47
N PHE A 617 12.38 -9.44 24.38
CA PHE A 617 13.58 -10.21 24.75
C PHE A 617 13.87 -11.30 23.74
N ASN A 618 15.12 -11.68 23.68
CA ASN A 618 15.59 -12.83 22.92
C ASN A 618 16.30 -13.80 23.88
N LEU A 619 15.77 -15.04 23.95
CA LEU A 619 16.33 -16.13 24.76
C LEU A 619 16.89 -17.21 23.86
N ARG A 620 18.17 -17.55 24.04
CA ARG A 620 18.87 -18.54 23.25
C ARG A 620 19.44 -19.65 24.11
N VAL A 621 18.96 -20.88 23.89
CA VAL A 621 19.45 -22.08 24.60
C VAL A 621 19.94 -23.08 23.55
N GLY A 622 21.25 -23.21 23.40
CA GLY A 622 21.85 -24.07 22.38
C GLY A 622 21.43 -23.67 20.95
N LYS A 623 20.72 -24.55 20.24
CA LYS A 623 20.17 -24.33 18.90
C LYS A 623 18.81 -23.62 18.93
N THR A 624 18.13 -23.59 20.08
CA THR A 624 16.81 -23.03 20.25
C THR A 624 16.89 -21.53 20.49
N ASN A 625 16.04 -20.76 19.81
CA ASN A 625 15.93 -19.32 19.97
C ASN A 625 14.47 -18.90 20.07
N LEU A 626 14.13 -18.19 21.15
CA LEU A 626 12.82 -17.58 21.38
C LEU A 626 12.98 -16.07 21.34
N ASN A 627 12.24 -15.41 20.45
CA ASN A 627 12.09 -13.96 20.43
C ASN A 627 10.65 -13.61 20.77
N VAL A 628 10.45 -12.68 21.72
CA VAL A 628 9.13 -12.16 22.10
C VAL A 628 9.18 -10.64 22.07
N ILE A 629 8.17 -10.01 21.44
CA ILE A 629 8.09 -8.56 21.28
C ILE A 629 6.65 -8.12 21.56
N ALA A 630 6.50 -7.20 22.49
CA ALA A 630 5.28 -6.44 22.71
C ALA A 630 5.42 -5.06 22.05
N TYR A 631 4.37 -4.58 21.39
CA TYR A 631 4.40 -3.31 20.72
C TYR A 631 3.10 -2.52 20.84
N LYS A 632 3.22 -1.21 20.70
CA LYS A 632 2.12 -0.28 20.57
C LYS A 632 2.46 0.73 19.47
N GLU A 633 1.54 0.92 18.56
CA GLU A 633 1.63 1.88 17.47
C GLU A 633 0.41 2.79 17.48
N ARG A 634 0.60 4.07 17.23
CA ARG A 634 -0.48 5.06 17.13
C ARG A 634 -0.27 5.96 15.93
N LEU A 635 -1.02 5.70 14.87
CA LEU A 635 -1.13 6.59 13.72
C LEU A 635 -2.05 7.76 14.08
N LYS A 636 -1.58 8.96 13.80
CA LYS A 636 -2.32 10.22 13.88
C LYS A 636 -2.32 10.89 12.53
N ASP A 637 -3.29 11.75 12.31
CA ASP A 637 -3.43 12.54 11.09
C ASP A 637 -3.46 11.66 9.81
N GLY A 638 -4.05 10.46 9.91
CA GLY A 638 -4.23 9.54 8.77
C GLY A 638 -5.19 10.12 7.74
N TYR A 639 -4.96 9.76 6.46
CA TYR A 639 -5.73 10.29 5.34
C TYR A 639 -7.04 9.53 5.14
N VAL A 640 -8.11 10.28 4.93
CA VAL A 640 -9.43 9.77 4.59
C VAL A 640 -10.24 10.84 3.88
N MET A 641 -11.14 10.43 2.99
CA MET A 641 -12.12 11.32 2.38
C MET A 641 -13.27 11.54 3.34
N SER A 642 -13.57 12.78 3.70
CA SER A 642 -14.71 13.10 4.57
C SER A 642 -15.27 14.50 4.33
N GLN A 643 -16.46 14.73 4.85
CA GLN A 643 -17.05 16.05 4.95
C GLN A 643 -16.43 16.82 6.12
N THR A 644 -16.42 18.12 6.02
CA THR A 644 -16.10 19.08 7.09
C THR A 644 -17.08 20.23 7.03
N PHE A 645 -17.09 21.13 7.99
CA PHE A 645 -17.97 22.32 7.92
C PHE A 645 -17.77 23.11 6.62
N ASN A 646 -16.54 23.18 6.11
CA ASN A 646 -16.20 23.94 4.91
C ASN A 646 -16.57 23.24 3.60
N THR A 647 -17.10 22.01 3.64
CA THR A 647 -17.55 21.29 2.44
C THR A 647 -19.04 21.46 2.18
N PHE A 648 -19.74 22.18 3.06
CA PHE A 648 -21.15 22.51 2.88
C PHE A 648 -21.28 23.94 2.35
N ASN A 649 -22.12 24.10 1.36
CA ASN A 649 -22.35 25.39 0.71
C ASN A 649 -23.82 25.53 0.34
N THR A 650 -24.38 26.67 0.66
CA THR A 650 -25.72 27.04 0.20
C THR A 650 -25.62 27.66 -1.18
N PHE A 651 -26.52 27.27 -2.02
CA PHE A 651 -26.72 27.80 -3.36
C PHE A 651 -28.19 28.10 -3.56
N ILE A 652 -28.50 29.27 -4.13
CA ILE A 652 -29.87 29.65 -4.47
C ILE A 652 -30.04 29.52 -5.97
N TYR A 653 -30.91 28.66 -6.42
CA TYR A 653 -31.19 28.49 -7.82
C TYR A 653 -32.71 28.73 -8.12
N ASN A 654 -32.98 29.06 -9.39
CA ASN A 654 -34.34 29.36 -9.85
C ASN A 654 -34.93 28.14 -10.53
N GLU A 655 -36.16 27.81 -10.15
CA GLU A 655 -37.01 26.88 -10.87
C GLU A 655 -38.00 27.67 -11.77
N TYR A 656 -38.17 27.20 -12.98
CA TYR A 656 -39.05 27.83 -13.96
C TYR A 656 -40.17 26.89 -14.39
N GLN A 657 -41.24 27.44 -14.84
CA GLN A 657 -42.37 26.74 -15.43
C GLN A 657 -42.83 27.43 -16.70
N ARG A 658 -43.43 26.68 -17.59
CA ARG A 658 -44.08 27.23 -18.78
C ARG A 658 -45.53 27.62 -18.45
N THR A 659 -45.87 28.84 -18.79
CA THR A 659 -47.23 29.40 -18.69
C THR A 659 -47.72 29.79 -20.09
N GLU A 660 -48.92 30.32 -20.17
CA GLU A 660 -49.48 30.90 -21.41
C GLU A 660 -48.69 32.10 -21.90
N ASN A 661 -47.96 32.80 -21.01
CA ASN A 661 -47.15 33.95 -21.32
C ASN A 661 -45.69 33.59 -21.68
N GLY A 662 -45.29 32.32 -21.57
CA GLY A 662 -43.93 31.86 -21.83
C GLY A 662 -43.30 31.17 -20.63
N ILE A 663 -41.98 31.25 -20.48
CA ILE A 663 -41.28 30.69 -19.34
C ILE A 663 -41.28 31.70 -18.18
N GLU A 664 -41.78 31.32 -17.02
CA GLU A 664 -41.86 32.15 -15.84
C GLU A 664 -41.16 31.54 -14.64
N LEU A 665 -40.60 32.38 -13.74
CA LEU A 665 -40.00 31.96 -12.51
C LEU A 665 -41.08 31.36 -11.59
N SER A 666 -40.93 30.08 -11.23
CA SER A 666 -41.85 29.38 -10.33
C SER A 666 -41.42 29.53 -8.87
N SER A 667 -40.15 29.34 -8.63
CA SER A 667 -39.59 29.45 -7.28
C SER A 667 -38.09 29.80 -7.32
N SER A 668 -37.62 30.38 -6.23
CA SER A 668 -36.19 30.65 -5.99
C SER A 668 -35.82 29.98 -4.65
N LEU A 669 -35.00 28.92 -4.70
CA LEU A 669 -34.84 27.98 -3.60
C LEU A 669 -33.40 27.87 -3.14
N PRO A 670 -33.17 27.97 -1.81
CA PRO A 670 -31.85 27.60 -1.27
C PRO A 670 -31.71 26.07 -1.24
N VAL A 671 -30.53 25.59 -1.59
CA VAL A 671 -30.13 24.18 -1.52
C VAL A 671 -28.77 24.10 -0.85
N LEU A 672 -28.64 23.22 0.12
CA LEU A 672 -27.36 22.94 0.78
C LEU A 672 -26.68 21.75 0.10
N SER A 673 -25.59 22.03 -0.61
CA SER A 673 -24.75 21.02 -1.28
C SER A 673 -23.54 20.65 -0.43
N THR A 674 -23.04 19.43 -0.62
CA THR A 674 -21.87 18.94 0.08
C THR A 674 -21.01 18.02 -0.78
N TYR A 675 -19.73 17.94 -0.43
CA TYR A 675 -18.77 17.04 -1.08
C TYR A 675 -17.79 16.47 -0.06
N ALA A 676 -17.07 15.41 -0.43
CA ALA A 676 -15.97 14.89 0.36
C ALA A 676 -14.64 15.50 -0.09
N LYS A 677 -13.77 15.80 0.89
CA LYS A 677 -12.38 16.22 0.64
C LYS A 677 -11.41 15.36 1.45
N PRO A 678 -10.12 15.29 1.06
CA PRO A 678 -9.11 14.69 1.90
C PRO A 678 -8.98 15.40 3.24
N THR A 679 -8.93 14.62 4.31
CA THR A 679 -8.77 15.12 5.69
C THR A 679 -7.77 14.28 6.46
N ASN A 680 -7.34 14.77 7.63
CA ASN A 680 -6.44 14.09 8.56
C ASN A 680 -7.16 13.59 9.83
N ASN A 681 -8.44 13.30 9.75
CA ASN A 681 -9.23 12.95 10.95
C ASN A 681 -9.18 11.45 11.32
N LEU A 682 -8.48 10.61 10.54
CA LEU A 682 -8.31 9.19 10.84
C LEU A 682 -7.20 8.96 11.86
N ASN A 683 -7.52 8.20 12.91
CA ASN A 683 -6.57 7.70 13.91
C ASN A 683 -6.64 6.18 13.99
N ILE A 684 -5.48 5.54 14.15
CA ILE A 684 -5.38 4.08 14.28
C ILE A 684 -4.43 3.76 15.43
N GLU A 685 -4.87 2.94 16.37
CA GLU A 685 -4.02 2.39 17.43
C GLU A 685 -3.94 0.88 17.28
N THR A 686 -2.73 0.32 17.21
CA THR A 686 -2.50 -1.12 17.20
C THR A 686 -1.62 -1.50 18.39
N LYS A 687 -2.04 -2.53 19.12
CA LYS A 687 -1.27 -3.18 20.19
C LYS A 687 -1.12 -4.65 19.85
N GLY A 688 0.06 -5.20 20.13
CA GLY A 688 0.26 -6.61 19.85
C GLY A 688 1.42 -7.23 20.61
N LEU A 689 1.41 -8.56 20.56
CA LEU A 689 2.45 -9.44 21.06
C LEU A 689 2.83 -10.39 19.94
N GLU A 690 4.09 -10.39 19.53
CA GLU A 690 4.65 -11.31 18.56
C GLU A 690 5.65 -12.23 19.23
N PHE A 691 5.67 -13.51 18.86
CA PHE A 691 6.71 -14.43 19.27
C PHE A 691 7.18 -15.31 18.11
N ASP A 692 8.44 -15.68 18.14
CA ASP A 692 9.08 -16.59 17.22
C ASP A 692 9.99 -17.54 17.99
N LEU A 693 9.61 -18.82 18.02
CA LEU A 693 10.35 -19.91 18.65
C LEU A 693 10.94 -20.78 17.54
N ASN A 694 12.22 -20.66 17.33
CA ASN A 694 12.99 -21.54 16.44
C ASN A 694 13.68 -22.60 17.29
N ILE A 695 13.17 -23.82 17.27
CA ILE A 695 13.73 -24.96 18.01
C ILE A 695 15.03 -25.44 17.33
N GLY A 696 15.18 -25.15 16.05
CA GLY A 696 16.27 -25.63 15.21
C GLY A 696 16.02 -27.06 14.73
N ARG A 697 17.06 -27.65 14.14
CA ARG A 697 16.99 -29.02 13.61
C ARG A 697 17.32 -30.02 14.71
N ILE A 698 16.43 -31.01 14.87
CA ILE A 698 16.67 -32.22 15.67
C ILE A 698 17.30 -33.25 14.73
N ASP A 699 18.62 -33.47 14.88
CA ASP A 699 19.39 -34.28 13.92
C ASP A 699 18.95 -35.74 13.88
N ALA A 700 18.47 -36.30 14.98
CA ALA A 700 17.99 -37.68 15.06
C ALA A 700 16.82 -37.96 14.10
N ILE A 701 15.92 -36.99 13.92
CA ILE A 701 14.74 -37.09 13.04
C ILE A 701 14.89 -36.21 11.80
N ARG A 702 16.03 -35.54 11.61
CA ARG A 702 16.34 -34.65 10.49
C ARG A 702 15.26 -33.60 10.19
N THR A 703 14.58 -33.13 11.25
CA THR A 703 13.46 -32.22 11.16
C THR A 703 13.74 -30.94 11.94
N ALA A 704 13.53 -29.79 11.30
CA ALA A 704 13.58 -28.49 11.93
C ALA A 704 12.17 -28.06 12.29
N PHE A 705 12.01 -27.46 13.48
CA PHE A 705 10.73 -26.95 13.97
C PHE A 705 10.81 -25.46 14.24
N GLN A 706 9.78 -24.74 13.82
CA GLN A 706 9.56 -23.35 14.16
C GLN A 706 8.10 -23.14 14.56
N ILE A 707 7.89 -22.36 15.60
CA ILE A 707 6.56 -21.91 16.02
C ILE A 707 6.60 -20.39 16.06
N ASN A 708 5.71 -19.74 15.36
CA ASN A 708 5.53 -18.30 15.48
C ASN A 708 4.07 -17.97 15.79
N GLY A 709 3.83 -16.80 16.35
CA GLY A 709 2.49 -16.34 16.60
C GLY A 709 2.41 -14.84 16.82
N SER A 710 1.21 -14.32 16.67
CA SER A 710 0.92 -12.92 16.90
C SER A 710 -0.50 -12.78 17.43
N TRP A 711 -0.60 -12.07 18.55
CA TRP A 711 -1.84 -11.47 19.00
C TRP A 711 -1.80 -9.98 18.69
N MET A 712 -2.84 -9.46 18.05
CA MET A 712 -2.93 -8.04 17.76
C MET A 712 -4.37 -7.53 17.88
N ARG A 713 -4.49 -6.27 18.29
CA ARG A 713 -5.75 -5.53 18.37
C ARG A 713 -5.57 -4.17 17.75
N THR A 714 -6.37 -3.89 16.74
CA THR A 714 -6.43 -2.60 16.05
C THR A 714 -7.71 -1.87 16.46
N LYS A 715 -7.60 -0.60 16.83
CA LYS A 715 -8.67 0.35 17.05
C LYS A 715 -8.54 1.46 16.00
N SER A 716 -9.58 1.74 15.25
CA SER A 716 -9.65 2.89 14.33
C SER A 716 -10.82 3.80 14.72
N TRP A 717 -10.59 5.10 14.63
CA TRP A 717 -11.63 6.10 14.94
C TRP A 717 -11.35 7.39 14.18
N ARG A 718 -12.38 8.19 14.03
CA ARG A 718 -12.27 9.53 13.47
C ARG A 718 -12.40 10.59 14.55
N GLN A 719 -11.81 11.74 14.31
CA GLN A 719 -12.01 12.95 15.11
C GLN A 719 -12.96 13.90 14.40
N GLY A 720 -13.62 14.76 15.18
CA GLY A 720 -14.50 15.79 14.67
C GLY A 720 -15.96 15.37 14.60
N TYR A 721 -16.61 15.67 13.50
CA TYR A 721 -18.05 15.55 13.34
C TYR A 721 -18.42 14.69 12.13
N SER A 722 -19.62 14.09 12.20
CA SER A 722 -20.32 13.54 11.06
C SER A 722 -21.57 14.37 10.79
N PHE A 723 -22.07 14.27 9.57
CA PHE A 723 -23.19 15.07 9.11
C PHE A 723 -24.25 14.12 8.56
N TYR A 724 -25.50 14.43 8.83
CA TYR A 724 -26.63 13.65 8.36
C TYR A 724 -27.69 14.57 7.80
N ASP A 725 -28.00 14.39 6.54
CA ASP A 725 -29.20 14.88 5.96
C ASP A 725 -30.23 13.73 5.90
N ASN A 726 -31.44 13.99 6.33
CA ASN A 726 -32.50 12.99 6.27
C ASN A 726 -32.99 12.86 4.82
N SER A 727 -32.31 12.03 4.04
CA SER A 727 -32.35 11.97 2.58
C SER A 727 -33.55 11.17 2.02
N GLU A 728 -34.63 10.95 2.80
CA GLU A 728 -35.82 10.26 2.28
C GLU A 728 -36.55 11.04 1.17
N ASP A 729 -36.18 12.34 0.98
CA ASP A 729 -36.74 13.17 -0.09
C ASP A 729 -35.67 13.99 -0.81
N ALA A 730 -35.84 14.20 -2.11
CA ALA A 730 -35.15 15.26 -2.85
C ALA A 730 -35.32 16.65 -2.18
N ALA A 731 -36.33 16.79 -1.36
CA ALA A 731 -36.55 17.91 -0.46
C ALA A 731 -35.59 17.99 0.72
N SER A 732 -34.79 16.97 1.00
CA SER A 732 -33.81 16.97 2.12
C SER A 732 -32.69 17.94 1.92
N ALA A 733 -32.27 18.19 0.67
CA ALA A 733 -31.37 19.27 0.33
C ALA A 733 -31.89 20.67 0.73
N ARG A 734 -33.15 20.79 1.11
CA ARG A 734 -33.86 21.98 1.57
C ARG A 734 -34.09 21.99 3.07
N LYS A 735 -33.37 21.22 3.85
CA LYS A 735 -33.44 21.19 5.32
C LYS A 735 -32.05 21.44 5.91
N PRO A 736 -31.98 21.99 7.13
CA PRO A 736 -30.76 22.05 7.88
C PRO A 736 -30.13 20.66 8.03
N VAL A 737 -28.81 20.57 7.91
CA VAL A 737 -28.06 19.33 8.06
C VAL A 737 -27.64 19.14 9.51
N ALA A 738 -28.01 18.04 10.11
CA ALA A 738 -27.66 17.74 11.50
C ALA A 738 -26.16 17.40 11.66
N ILE A 739 -25.58 17.84 12.78
CA ILE A 739 -24.19 17.63 13.16
C ILE A 739 -24.14 16.67 14.34
N TYR A 740 -23.31 15.63 14.26
CA TYR A 740 -23.09 14.66 15.34
C TYR A 740 -21.62 14.59 15.71
N SER A 741 -21.32 14.40 17.01
CA SER A 741 -19.96 14.14 17.47
C SER A 741 -19.50 12.74 17.04
N GLN A 742 -18.25 12.63 16.62
CA GLN A 742 -17.58 11.35 16.40
C GLN A 742 -16.96 10.78 17.69
N ASP A 743 -17.05 11.49 18.81
CA ASP A 743 -16.50 11.07 20.08
C ASP A 743 -17.17 9.79 20.59
N GLY A 744 -16.36 8.82 20.97
CA GLY A 744 -16.83 7.49 21.39
C GLY A 744 -17.03 6.48 20.26
N ASN A 745 -17.07 6.93 19.00
CA ASN A 745 -17.16 6.04 17.84
C ASN A 745 -15.81 5.43 17.55
N ALA A 746 -15.73 4.12 17.51
CA ALA A 746 -14.50 3.42 17.12
C ALA A 746 -14.81 2.00 16.63
N SER A 747 -14.04 1.55 15.63
CA SER A 747 -14.02 0.17 15.17
C SER A 747 -12.84 -0.58 15.79
N TYR A 748 -13.10 -1.77 16.25
CA TYR A 748 -12.10 -2.65 16.86
C TYR A 748 -12.02 -3.96 16.10
N LYS A 749 -10.79 -4.39 15.82
CA LYS A 749 -10.48 -5.69 15.23
C LYS A 749 -9.39 -6.37 16.05
N GLN A 750 -9.54 -7.65 16.32
CA GLN A 750 -8.60 -8.42 17.12
C GLN A 750 -8.35 -9.77 16.48
N GLN A 751 -7.09 -10.21 16.49
CA GLN A 751 -6.68 -11.49 15.90
C GLN A 751 -5.62 -12.14 16.79
N PHE A 752 -5.71 -13.47 16.93
CA PHE A 752 -4.64 -14.30 17.48
C PHE A 752 -4.41 -15.50 16.57
N VAL A 753 -3.19 -15.59 16.04
CA VAL A 753 -2.76 -16.63 15.11
C VAL A 753 -1.47 -17.25 15.62
N THR A 754 -1.37 -18.58 15.50
CA THR A 754 -0.12 -19.32 15.71
C THR A 754 0.15 -20.23 14.52
N THR A 755 1.40 -20.39 14.15
CA THR A 755 1.84 -21.24 13.04
C THR A 755 2.99 -22.13 13.48
N LEU A 756 2.81 -23.44 13.35
CA LEU A 756 3.86 -24.46 13.49
C LEU A 756 4.34 -24.86 12.08
N ARG A 757 5.65 -24.79 11.88
CA ARG A 757 6.30 -25.37 10.68
C ARG A 757 7.26 -26.46 11.09
N ALA A 758 7.13 -27.62 10.44
CA ALA A 758 8.03 -28.75 10.57
C ALA A 758 8.63 -29.05 9.19
N THR A 759 9.94 -28.83 9.02
CA THR A 759 10.66 -29.07 7.78
C THR A 759 11.55 -30.31 7.93
N HIS A 760 11.18 -31.38 7.27
CA HIS A 760 11.91 -32.62 7.22
C HIS A 760 12.77 -32.68 5.96
N ASN A 761 14.09 -32.73 6.13
CA ASN A 761 15.03 -32.67 5.03
C ASN A 761 15.89 -33.95 4.98
N ILE A 762 15.87 -34.66 3.85
CA ILE A 762 16.65 -35.86 3.58
C ILE A 762 17.59 -35.59 2.38
N PRO A 763 18.69 -34.88 2.57
CA PRO A 763 19.58 -34.46 1.47
C PRO A 763 20.13 -35.63 0.63
N ARG A 764 20.31 -36.82 1.27
CA ARG A 764 20.85 -38.01 0.61
C ARG A 764 20.01 -38.49 -0.59
N ILE A 765 18.70 -38.26 -0.50
CA ILE A 765 17.77 -38.64 -1.57
C ILE A 765 17.14 -37.41 -2.22
N GLY A 766 17.59 -36.20 -1.90
CA GLY A 766 17.06 -34.97 -2.47
C GLY A 766 15.56 -34.73 -2.12
N PHE A 767 15.15 -34.98 -0.87
CA PHE A 767 13.75 -34.90 -0.47
C PHE A 767 13.56 -33.91 0.68
N VAL A 768 12.66 -32.95 0.51
CA VAL A 768 12.26 -31.98 1.54
C VAL A 768 10.75 -31.99 1.67
N VAL A 769 10.26 -32.16 2.88
CA VAL A 769 8.83 -32.10 3.22
C VAL A 769 8.64 -31.03 4.28
N THR A 770 7.78 -30.05 4.04
CA THR A 770 7.37 -29.06 5.03
C THR A 770 5.88 -29.17 5.29
N MET A 771 5.55 -29.39 6.54
CA MET A 771 4.19 -29.29 7.07
C MET A 771 4.04 -27.95 7.77
N THR A 772 3.02 -27.20 7.42
CA THR A 772 2.61 -25.96 8.10
C THR A 772 1.23 -26.19 8.70
N ALA A 773 1.13 -26.12 10.02
CA ALA A 773 -0.13 -26.14 10.74
C ALA A 773 -0.37 -24.75 11.34
N GLN A 774 -1.46 -24.11 10.95
CA GLN A 774 -1.84 -22.79 11.43
C GLN A 774 -3.15 -22.86 12.19
N ALA A 775 -3.18 -22.24 13.36
CA ALA A 775 -4.37 -22.06 14.17
C ALA A 775 -4.72 -20.59 14.27
N ILE A 776 -5.90 -20.23 13.83
CA ILE A 776 -6.50 -18.92 14.05
C ILE A 776 -7.41 -19.09 15.27
N TRP A 777 -6.86 -18.76 16.45
CA TRP A 777 -7.53 -18.95 17.74
C TRP A 777 -8.63 -17.94 17.98
N GLN A 778 -8.45 -16.74 17.49
CA GLN A 778 -9.38 -15.65 17.65
C GLN A 778 -9.32 -14.71 16.45
N GLN A 779 -10.47 -14.42 15.93
CA GLN A 779 -10.71 -13.33 15.01
C GLN A 779 -12.01 -12.66 15.45
N SER A 780 -11.95 -11.38 15.80
CA SER A 780 -13.07 -10.66 16.39
C SER A 780 -13.15 -9.26 15.83
N ASN A 781 -14.36 -8.76 15.70
CA ASN A 781 -14.65 -7.37 15.35
C ASN A 781 -15.77 -6.84 16.26
N TRP A 782 -15.76 -5.57 16.55
CA TRP A 782 -16.85 -4.87 17.21
C TRP A 782 -16.67 -3.37 17.04
N ASN A 783 -17.77 -2.63 17.19
CA ASN A 783 -17.77 -1.18 17.17
C ASN A 783 -18.19 -0.64 18.56
N THR A 784 -17.69 0.53 18.89
CA THR A 784 -18.24 1.34 19.96
C THR A 784 -18.92 2.55 19.34
N PHE A 785 -20.00 2.97 19.93
CA PHE A 785 -20.80 4.10 19.49
C PHE A 785 -20.87 5.12 20.62
N GLY A 786 -20.65 6.39 20.25
CA GLY A 786 -20.90 7.51 21.11
C GLY A 786 -22.37 7.93 21.07
N ASN A 787 -22.61 9.22 21.21
CA ASN A 787 -23.94 9.78 21.06
C ASN A 787 -24.17 10.19 19.61
N ASP A 788 -24.40 9.21 18.74
CA ASP A 788 -24.54 9.39 17.28
C ASP A 788 -26.01 9.49 16.81
N SER A 789 -26.96 9.38 17.70
CA SER A 789 -28.40 9.53 17.43
C SER A 789 -28.93 10.92 17.78
N ILE A 790 -28.21 11.67 18.64
CA ILE A 790 -28.62 13.01 19.10
C ILE A 790 -27.71 14.05 18.45
N PRO A 791 -28.24 15.03 17.71
CA PRO A 791 -27.43 16.06 17.10
C PRO A 791 -26.81 16.98 18.16
N VAL A 792 -25.57 17.40 17.91
CA VAL A 792 -24.87 18.42 18.72
C VAL A 792 -25.00 19.82 18.12
N GLY A 793 -25.65 19.94 16.95
CA GLY A 793 -25.87 21.18 16.24
C GLY A 793 -26.45 20.91 14.86
N TYR A 794 -26.49 21.95 14.06
CA TYR A 794 -26.91 21.86 12.65
C TYR A 794 -26.24 22.92 11.78
N LEU A 795 -26.20 22.68 10.48
CA LEU A 795 -25.86 23.66 9.46
C LEU A 795 -27.15 24.28 8.94
N ALA A 796 -27.25 25.61 8.99
CA ALA A 796 -28.42 26.32 8.48
C ALA A 796 -28.53 26.18 6.96
N LEU A 797 -29.75 26.12 6.46
CA LEU A 797 -29.99 26.00 5.02
C LEU A 797 -29.64 27.28 4.27
N GLU A 798 -29.89 28.42 4.89
CA GLU A 798 -29.80 29.74 4.24
C GLU A 798 -28.38 30.14 3.86
N ASP A 799 -27.40 29.78 4.68
CA ASP A 799 -26.01 30.25 4.55
C ASP A 799 -24.94 29.21 4.93
N ALA A 800 -25.34 27.96 5.21
CA ALA A 800 -24.48 26.91 5.73
C ALA A 800 -23.80 27.26 7.07
N SER A 801 -24.32 28.23 7.82
CA SER A 801 -23.77 28.61 9.11
C SER A 801 -23.90 27.51 10.14
N VAL A 802 -22.86 27.37 10.99
CA VAL A 802 -22.77 26.33 12.02
C VAL A 802 -23.47 26.80 13.28
N ASN A 803 -24.53 26.11 13.68
CA ASN A 803 -25.29 26.37 14.88
C ASN A 803 -25.11 25.21 15.87
N MET A 804 -24.19 25.36 16.83
CA MET A 804 -23.95 24.34 17.86
C MET A 804 -24.91 24.53 19.03
N PHE A 805 -25.49 23.41 19.49
CA PHE A 805 -26.25 23.41 20.73
C PHE A 805 -25.31 23.52 21.94
N PRO A 806 -25.73 24.20 23.03
CA PRO A 806 -24.98 24.17 24.28
C PRO A 806 -24.70 22.73 24.74
N GLU A 807 -23.53 22.48 25.29
CA GLU A 807 -23.14 21.16 25.75
C GLU A 807 -24.15 20.60 26.78
N GLY A 808 -24.62 19.40 26.54
CA GLY A 808 -25.61 18.73 27.40
C GLY A 808 -27.06 19.21 27.26
N GLN A 809 -27.36 20.12 26.33
CA GLN A 809 -28.74 20.61 26.13
C GLN A 809 -29.71 19.50 25.76
N TYR A 810 -29.28 18.58 24.88
CA TYR A 810 -30.05 17.42 24.50
C TYR A 810 -29.29 16.15 24.86
N THR A 811 -29.89 15.34 25.74
CA THR A 811 -29.33 14.06 26.17
C THR A 811 -30.21 12.86 25.78
N THR A 812 -31.44 13.14 25.37
CA THR A 812 -32.39 12.13 24.91
C THR A 812 -33.03 12.51 23.59
N THR A 813 -33.46 11.53 22.81
CA THR A 813 -34.17 11.73 21.54
C THR A 813 -35.50 12.45 21.74
N GLN A 814 -36.14 12.28 22.90
CA GLN A 814 -37.41 12.95 23.20
C GLN A 814 -37.22 14.47 23.35
N GLN A 815 -36.16 14.92 24.03
CA GLN A 815 -35.86 16.35 24.15
C GLN A 815 -35.63 17.02 22.80
N VAL A 816 -34.99 16.32 21.86
CA VAL A 816 -34.78 16.82 20.49
C VAL A 816 -36.12 16.94 19.73
N LYS A 817 -37.02 15.96 19.90
CA LYS A 817 -38.36 16.01 19.32
C LYS A 817 -39.19 17.14 19.89
N ASP A 818 -39.17 17.31 21.22
CA ASP A 818 -39.95 18.35 21.91
C ASP A 818 -39.46 19.77 21.53
N ALA A 819 -38.17 19.89 21.18
CA ALA A 819 -37.58 21.14 20.68
C ALA A 819 -37.88 21.40 19.18
N GLY A 820 -38.61 20.51 18.49
CA GLY A 820 -38.91 20.66 17.07
C GLY A 820 -37.85 20.13 16.11
N TYR A 821 -36.75 19.57 16.62
CA TYR A 821 -35.65 19.05 15.81
C TYR A 821 -35.74 17.54 15.55
N GLY A 822 -36.91 16.93 15.68
CA GLY A 822 -37.12 15.49 15.52
C GLY A 822 -36.65 14.94 14.17
N TYR A 823 -36.67 15.73 13.11
CA TYR A 823 -36.18 15.39 11.77
C TYR A 823 -34.68 15.28 11.70
N MET A 824 -33.96 15.82 12.69
CA MET A 824 -32.48 15.71 12.81
C MET A 824 -32.04 14.45 13.55
N LEU A 825 -32.92 13.63 14.05
CA LEU A 825 -32.57 12.41 14.74
C LEU A 825 -32.10 11.35 13.75
N ASN A 826 -30.91 10.81 14.01
CA ASN A 826 -30.35 9.75 13.20
C ASN A 826 -30.75 8.38 13.77
N ASN A 827 -31.43 7.56 12.99
CA ASN A 827 -31.72 6.17 13.30
C ASN A 827 -30.52 5.30 12.93
N VAL A 828 -29.46 5.39 13.72
CA VAL A 828 -28.25 4.59 13.47
C VAL A 828 -28.50 3.13 13.87
N SER A 829 -28.26 2.23 12.95
CA SER A 829 -28.15 0.81 13.28
C SER A 829 -26.80 0.55 13.93
N HIS A 830 -26.80 0.24 15.22
CA HIS A 830 -25.58 -0.08 15.96
C HIS A 830 -25.10 -1.51 15.65
N ASN A 831 -24.76 -1.74 14.38
CA ASN A 831 -24.25 -3.02 13.92
C ASN A 831 -22.88 -3.32 14.57
N ASN A 832 -22.69 -4.57 14.96
CA ASN A 832 -21.45 -5.03 15.60
C ASN A 832 -21.13 -4.31 16.93
N ALA A 833 -22.13 -3.77 17.67
CA ALA A 833 -21.94 -3.20 19.00
C ALA A 833 -21.47 -4.26 20.03
N ILE A 834 -21.83 -5.51 19.79
CA ILE A 834 -21.38 -6.66 20.57
C ILE A 834 -20.16 -7.25 19.88
N LYS A 835 -19.15 -7.61 20.68
CA LYS A 835 -17.95 -8.27 20.17
C LYS A 835 -18.30 -9.62 19.54
N GLU A 836 -18.23 -9.67 18.23
CA GLU A 836 -18.36 -10.92 17.46
C GLU A 836 -17.01 -11.62 17.38
N SER A 837 -17.01 -12.92 17.60
CA SER A 837 -15.83 -13.75 17.53
C SER A 837 -16.12 -14.99 16.69
N TYR A 838 -15.28 -15.23 15.71
CA TYR A 838 -15.33 -16.48 14.95
C TYR A 838 -14.79 -17.62 15.80
N SER A 839 -15.33 -18.81 15.62
CA SER A 839 -14.80 -20.03 16.23
C SER A 839 -13.37 -20.28 15.75
N PRO A 840 -12.49 -20.83 16.58
CA PRO A 840 -11.16 -21.21 16.16
C PRO A 840 -11.19 -22.15 14.95
N TYR A 841 -10.31 -21.91 13.98
CA TYR A 841 -10.17 -22.77 12.82
C TYR A 841 -8.71 -23.05 12.49
N PHE A 842 -8.47 -24.16 11.80
CA PHE A 842 -7.15 -24.70 11.57
C PHE A 842 -6.92 -24.89 10.07
N CYS A 843 -5.72 -24.52 9.61
CA CYS A 843 -5.26 -24.72 8.25
C CYS A 843 -4.03 -25.63 8.26
N PHE A 844 -3.98 -26.59 7.36
CA PHE A 844 -2.84 -27.50 7.19
C PHE A 844 -2.36 -27.42 5.75
N ASN A 845 -1.06 -27.14 5.57
CA ASN A 845 -0.41 -27.13 4.28
C ASN A 845 0.73 -28.15 4.29
N LEU A 846 0.83 -28.94 3.24
CA LEU A 846 1.92 -29.87 3.00
C LEU A 846 2.62 -29.50 1.71
N ASN A 847 3.92 -29.26 1.79
CA ASN A 847 4.75 -28.99 0.64
C ASN A 847 5.82 -30.07 0.54
N VAL A 848 5.93 -30.71 -0.62
CA VAL A 848 6.90 -31.76 -0.90
C VAL A 848 7.76 -31.36 -2.09
N THR A 849 9.10 -31.36 -1.88
CA THR A 849 10.07 -31.06 -2.93
C THR A 849 10.94 -32.30 -3.14
N LYS A 850 11.10 -32.73 -4.38
CA LYS A 850 11.96 -33.82 -4.78
C LYS A 850 12.93 -33.39 -5.86
N GLU A 851 14.23 -33.56 -5.61
CA GLU A 851 15.28 -33.45 -6.62
C GLU A 851 15.52 -34.84 -7.25
N ILE A 852 15.36 -34.96 -8.55
CA ILE A 852 15.39 -36.26 -9.24
C ILE A 852 16.81 -36.62 -9.69
N SER A 853 17.60 -35.62 -10.13
CA SER A 853 19.03 -35.82 -10.43
C SER A 853 19.75 -34.48 -10.49
N ASP A 854 21.09 -34.53 -10.43
CA ASP A 854 21.94 -33.33 -10.56
C ASP A 854 21.85 -32.67 -11.96
N SER A 855 21.30 -33.38 -12.96
CA SER A 855 21.16 -32.96 -14.36
C SER A 855 19.73 -32.62 -14.77
N LEU A 856 18.74 -32.87 -13.91
CA LEU A 856 17.34 -32.53 -14.15
C LEU A 856 16.86 -31.44 -13.20
N PRO A 857 15.94 -30.56 -13.62
CA PRO A 857 15.38 -29.54 -12.74
C PRO A 857 14.65 -30.16 -11.54
N THR A 858 14.72 -29.48 -10.41
CA THR A 858 13.94 -29.86 -9.22
C THR A 858 12.47 -29.74 -9.52
N ILE A 859 11.76 -30.84 -9.36
CA ILE A 859 10.29 -30.87 -9.49
C ILE A 859 9.72 -30.56 -8.10
N CYS A 860 9.02 -29.46 -7.98
CA CYS A 860 8.28 -29.08 -6.80
C CYS A 860 6.82 -29.52 -6.98
N SER A 861 6.29 -30.24 -6.01
CA SER A 861 4.88 -30.59 -5.97
C SER A 861 4.07 -29.54 -5.17
N GLU A 862 2.82 -29.44 -5.49
CA GLU A 862 1.87 -28.45 -5.01
C GLU A 862 1.65 -28.48 -3.49
N VAL A 863 1.34 -27.31 -2.93
CA VAL A 863 0.82 -27.15 -1.57
C VAL A 863 -0.64 -27.60 -1.53
N ILE A 864 -0.95 -28.53 -0.65
CA ILE A 864 -2.33 -28.98 -0.44
C ILE A 864 -2.89 -28.27 0.78
N ARG A 865 -3.98 -27.60 0.60
CA ARG A 865 -4.74 -26.97 1.68
C ARG A 865 -6.02 -27.76 1.96
N ALA A 866 -6.24 -28.11 3.21
CA ALA A 866 -7.49 -28.67 3.67
C ALA A 866 -8.38 -27.53 4.20
N GLU A 867 -9.45 -27.22 3.51
CA GLU A 867 -10.46 -26.24 3.94
C GLU A 867 -11.49 -26.81 4.90
N ASN A 868 -11.50 -28.14 5.05
CA ASN A 868 -12.42 -28.84 5.94
C ASN A 868 -11.62 -29.78 6.84
N PRO A 869 -11.71 -29.69 8.18
CA PRO A 869 -10.96 -30.52 9.10
C PRO A 869 -11.26 -32.02 8.99
N ASN A 870 -12.31 -32.40 8.27
CA ASN A 870 -12.71 -33.78 8.06
C ASN A 870 -12.31 -34.38 6.70
N VAL A 871 -11.62 -33.63 5.85
CA VAL A 871 -11.23 -34.13 4.50
C VAL A 871 -9.78 -33.76 4.19
N ILE A 872 -8.90 -34.75 4.27
CA ILE A 872 -7.52 -34.65 3.79
C ILE A 872 -7.52 -35.13 2.33
N ARG A 873 -7.27 -34.23 1.38
CA ARG A 873 -7.04 -34.58 -0.02
C ARG A 873 -5.56 -34.42 -0.34
N VAL A 874 -4.92 -35.53 -0.70
CA VAL A 874 -3.55 -35.57 -1.20
C VAL A 874 -3.60 -35.59 -2.72
N ARG A 875 -3.05 -34.59 -3.40
CA ARG A 875 -2.92 -34.58 -4.85
C ARG A 875 -1.43 -34.54 -5.19
N ILE A 876 -0.92 -35.62 -5.72
CA ILE A 876 0.41 -35.72 -6.29
C ILE A 876 0.24 -35.54 -7.80
N LEU A 877 0.85 -34.48 -8.34
CA LEU A 877 0.96 -34.30 -9.78
C LEU A 877 2.34 -34.85 -10.21
N ASN A 878 2.34 -35.78 -11.12
CA ASN A 878 3.53 -36.30 -11.76
C ASN A 878 4.06 -35.33 -12.79
#